data_94b8bd546c6d64363513a0dd8b411667
#
_entry.id   94b8bd546c6d64363513a0dd8b411667
#
_cell.length_a   1.000
_cell.length_b   1.000
_cell.length_c   1.000
_cell.angle_alpha   90.00
_cell.angle_beta   90.00
_cell.angle_gamma   90.00
#
_symmetry.space_group_name_H-M   'P 1'
#
loop_
_entity.id
_entity.type
_entity.pdbx_description
1 polymer ?
#
loop_
_entity_poly.entity_id
_entity_poly.type
_entity_poly.pdbx_seq_one_letter_code
_entity_poly.pdbx_strand_id
1 'polypeptide(L)'
;MTSGIRRGRARWLGALSVGVAVVLAAPNAAVAADNLPPLQPAVTDLETGSKACAAGDDRPYVSGAPRVTAVLFDPVEDDGPVEGNFVTAEFEAWWTDADGVEQRRSRRSPAPVSSGSAAAWQLPSDLPPGTVISWRVRADDGEAVSPWSAADAGGAGCEFVIDDVNPEKPTVVSAEYPEDVFWSDGVGVYGTFRFDSVSEDVVEYTYYFVGGPNGTVKADQPGGTAEIRYMPVSSMAGSLQVSAIDRSGRRSATTYYRYLVKAGRSPVGQWVLSDPAGSTSAAPTAGPAARAGAGVTFGGTVPSGTALTSTATLDGTGHGFLTPGTQVVDTAQTFAVGGWVRPATLDHDMTLASQDAGTVPGFTLGARTGGDEPVWSFGIGGTRISGGRPEAGEWAYVLGLYDTETGLARLYVNGQEAGTATEATPSAVTGDFQIGRARGKAGYRDRWQGEIGDVRTYDRVVVPAEAAELARRTPQERGHWSLESASEGLSPDLHGGQPLKLVGGASLYNEPPQSCEPWIDPDCDPSPTVYPLVGSGHLDLDGISGYAATDGPAVDTGDSFTVAAVVRLADEAPAHPMTVLSQGGAHGDAFRVRYVPSALRFELVVSHADAQGADETVVGIPALPDSGGGQGYRIAVVHDAASDRITLYLDGQESADAPFRSSWTSTGGLQVGRGHTADGWGEYLHGSVDEVQAFSGALGDTPLHQLGFGAEPCLTC
;
A
#
# COMPACT_ATOMS: atom_id res chain seq x y z
N MET A 1 35.17 -14.09 14.92
CA MET A 1 36.22 -15.10 15.06
C MET A 1 36.72 -15.37 13.65
N THR A 2 37.74 -14.65 13.17
CA THR A 2 39.14 -15.00 13.14
C THR A 2 39.36 -16.40 12.54
N SER A 3 40.05 -16.65 11.49
CA SER A 3 41.37 -16.26 10.99
C SER A 3 41.58 -17.01 9.67
N GLY A 4 42.36 -16.69 8.68
CA GLY A 4 43.68 -16.13 8.66
C GLY A 4 44.55 -16.91 7.71
N ILE A 5 44.99 -16.27 6.67
CA ILE A 5 46.37 -16.10 6.21
C ILE A 5 47.25 -17.37 6.03
N ARG A 6 47.87 -17.56 4.85
CA ARG A 6 49.33 -17.32 4.69
C ARG A 6 49.84 -17.51 3.25
N ARG A 7 50.64 -16.53 2.87
CA ARG A 7 51.57 -16.49 1.71
C ARG A 7 52.73 -17.46 1.92
N GLY A 8 53.29 -17.99 0.82
CA GLY A 8 54.61 -18.63 0.79
C GLY A 8 55.33 -18.27 -0.48
N ARG A 9 56.34 -17.37 -0.34
CA ARG A 9 57.40 -17.13 -1.32
C ARG A 9 58.47 -18.17 -1.13
N ALA A 10 59.07 -18.71 -2.23
CA ALA A 10 60.41 -19.29 -2.22
C ALA A 10 61.18 -18.75 -3.41
N ARG A 11 62.29 -18.07 -3.07
CA ARG A 11 63.35 -17.71 -3.97
C ARG A 11 64.32 -18.89 -4.04
N TRP A 12 64.92 -19.14 -5.21
CA TRP A 12 66.22 -19.77 -5.31
C TRP A 12 67.10 -19.00 -6.32
N LEU A 13 68.28 -18.65 -5.87
CA LEU A 13 69.43 -18.10 -6.57
C LEU A 13 70.35 -19.26 -7.03
N GLY A 14 71.07 -19.07 -8.12
CA GLY A 14 72.28 -19.90 -8.41
C GLY A 14 72.74 -19.77 -9.85
N ALA A 15 73.62 -18.97 -10.04
CA ALA A 15 75.06 -19.04 -10.44
C ALA A 15 75.39 -18.98 -11.95
N LEU A 16 76.18 -17.95 -12.25
CA LEU A 16 76.92 -17.67 -13.51
C LEU A 16 77.83 -18.81 -13.97
N SER A 17 77.86 -19.00 -15.29
CA SER A 17 79.14 -19.41 -15.99
C SER A 17 79.25 -18.70 -17.34
N VAL A 18 80.30 -17.96 -17.50
CA VAL A 18 80.67 -17.20 -18.70
C VAL A 18 81.29 -18.18 -19.72
N GLY A 19 80.72 -18.24 -20.91
CA GLY A 19 81.32 -18.89 -22.08
C GLY A 19 81.28 -17.90 -23.26
N VAL A 20 82.49 -17.44 -23.67
CA VAL A 20 82.68 -16.62 -24.88
C VAL A 20 82.61 -17.54 -26.10
N ALA A 21 81.63 -17.35 -26.95
CA ALA A 21 81.55 -17.93 -28.31
C ALA A 21 81.53 -16.81 -29.33
N VAL A 22 82.48 -16.81 -30.23
CA VAL A 22 82.56 -15.90 -31.39
C VAL A 22 81.49 -16.32 -32.36
N VAL A 23 80.48 -15.43 -32.63
CA VAL A 23 79.44 -15.63 -33.65
C VAL A 23 79.81 -14.89 -34.92
N LEU A 24 80.08 -15.66 -35.96
CA LEU A 24 80.09 -15.18 -37.33
C LEU A 24 78.71 -14.75 -37.74
N ALA A 25 78.51 -13.46 -38.08
CA ALA A 25 77.27 -12.93 -38.59
C ALA A 25 77.01 -13.45 -40.01
N ALA A 26 76.06 -14.33 -40.17
CA ALA A 26 75.41 -14.55 -41.45
C ALA A 26 74.22 -13.52 -41.56
N PRO A 27 73.93 -12.96 -42.73
CA PRO A 27 72.80 -12.08 -42.91
C PRO A 27 71.47 -12.93 -42.72
N ASN A 28 70.76 -12.61 -41.69
CA ASN A 28 69.36 -13.11 -41.55
C ASN A 28 68.62 -12.59 -42.78
N ALA A 29 68.24 -13.46 -43.71
CA ALA A 29 67.14 -13.24 -44.56
C ALA A 29 65.89 -13.16 -43.60
N ALA A 30 65.30 -12.00 -43.54
CA ALA A 30 63.92 -11.89 -42.92
C ALA A 30 63.03 -12.84 -43.69
N VAL A 31 62.67 -13.97 -43.08
CA VAL A 31 61.52 -14.75 -43.51
C VAL A 31 60.36 -13.81 -43.29
N ALA A 32 59.70 -13.37 -44.37
CA ALA A 32 58.43 -12.71 -44.24
C ALA A 32 57.53 -13.68 -43.48
N ALA A 33 56.99 -13.26 -42.39
CA ALA A 33 55.96 -14.04 -41.70
C ALA A 33 54.83 -14.25 -42.71
N ASP A 34 54.45 -15.52 -42.95
CA ASP A 34 53.34 -15.81 -43.85
C ASP A 34 52.07 -15.21 -43.23
N ASN A 35 51.41 -14.31 -43.99
CA ASN A 35 50.10 -13.75 -43.56
C ASN A 35 49.09 -14.87 -43.42
N LEU A 36 48.48 -15.04 -42.20
CA LEU A 36 47.37 -15.95 -42.01
C LEU A 36 46.08 -15.30 -42.49
N PRO A 37 45.22 -16.01 -43.26
CA PRO A 37 43.99 -15.43 -43.72
C PRO A 37 43.04 -15.16 -42.54
N PRO A 38 42.22 -14.09 -42.57
CA PRO A 38 41.22 -13.79 -41.55
C PRO A 38 40.28 -14.97 -41.29
N LEU A 39 39.79 -15.09 -40.05
CA LEU A 39 38.90 -16.17 -39.67
C LEU A 39 37.50 -15.99 -40.35
N GLN A 40 36.87 -17.12 -40.67
CA GLN A 40 35.49 -17.09 -41.07
C GLN A 40 34.62 -16.47 -39.95
N PRO A 41 33.84 -15.42 -40.20
CA PRO A 41 33.00 -14.82 -39.14
C PRO A 41 32.03 -15.84 -38.59
N ALA A 42 32.06 -16.05 -37.26
CA ALA A 42 31.19 -17.01 -36.57
C ALA A 42 29.74 -16.50 -36.49
N VAL A 43 28.77 -17.39 -36.54
CA VAL A 43 27.36 -17.02 -36.48
C VAL A 43 26.97 -16.27 -35.20
N THR A 44 27.67 -16.57 -34.08
CA THR A 44 27.49 -15.90 -32.80
C THR A 44 27.93 -14.44 -32.79
N ASP A 45 28.74 -14.04 -33.76
CA ASP A 45 29.31 -12.71 -33.91
C ASP A 45 28.56 -11.85 -34.93
N LEU A 46 27.43 -12.37 -35.44
CA LEU A 46 26.60 -11.74 -36.48
C LEU A 46 25.26 -11.31 -35.93
N GLU A 47 24.87 -10.07 -36.22
CA GLU A 47 23.57 -9.53 -35.82
C GLU A 47 22.84 -8.85 -37.00
N THR A 48 21.52 -9.03 -37.02
CA THR A 48 20.58 -8.33 -37.90
C THR A 48 19.78 -7.33 -37.07
N GLY A 49 20.12 -6.07 -37.08
CA GLY A 49 19.64 -5.10 -36.10
C GLY A 49 20.24 -5.42 -34.74
N SER A 50 19.40 -5.63 -33.74
CA SER A 50 19.82 -6.10 -32.41
C SER A 50 19.49 -7.59 -32.17
N LYS A 51 19.16 -8.32 -33.23
CA LYS A 51 18.76 -9.73 -33.17
C LYS A 51 19.90 -10.61 -33.70
N ALA A 52 20.15 -11.75 -33.05
CA ALA A 52 21.16 -12.70 -33.49
C ALA A 52 20.89 -13.19 -34.91
N CYS A 53 21.97 -13.55 -35.63
CA CYS A 53 21.85 -14.21 -36.91
C CYS A 53 21.12 -15.53 -36.79
N ALA A 54 20.14 -15.73 -37.68
CA ALA A 54 19.40 -16.98 -37.80
C ALA A 54 18.94 -17.14 -39.25
N ALA A 55 18.49 -18.35 -39.62
CA ALA A 55 17.94 -18.68 -40.93
C ALA A 55 16.75 -19.66 -40.78
N GLY A 56 15.97 -19.84 -41.81
CA GLY A 56 14.81 -20.71 -41.81
C GLY A 56 13.68 -20.18 -40.91
N ASP A 57 13.09 -21.01 -40.11
CA ASP A 57 11.94 -20.62 -39.27
C ASP A 57 12.33 -19.68 -38.12
N ASP A 58 13.60 -19.68 -37.71
CA ASP A 58 14.12 -18.82 -36.64
C ASP A 58 14.57 -17.43 -37.12
N ARG A 59 14.42 -17.13 -38.42
CA ARG A 59 14.81 -15.82 -38.99
C ARG A 59 14.12 -14.65 -38.29
N PRO A 60 14.84 -13.56 -37.95
CA PRO A 60 14.23 -12.39 -37.36
C PRO A 60 13.36 -11.60 -38.32
N TYR A 61 12.26 -11.05 -37.79
CA TYR A 61 11.45 -10.01 -38.46
C TYR A 61 11.90 -8.66 -37.91
N VAL A 62 11.98 -7.66 -38.82
CA VAL A 62 12.45 -6.29 -38.49
C VAL A 62 11.50 -5.25 -39.06
N SER A 63 11.27 -4.16 -38.37
CA SER A 63 10.30 -3.13 -38.76
C SER A 63 10.75 -2.22 -39.89
N GLY A 64 11.97 -2.43 -40.43
CA GLY A 64 12.54 -1.68 -41.57
C GLY A 64 13.94 -2.19 -41.88
N ALA A 65 14.59 -1.62 -42.89
CA ALA A 65 15.93 -2.03 -43.31
C ALA A 65 16.92 -2.00 -42.13
N PRO A 66 17.44 -3.16 -41.67
CA PRO A 66 18.26 -3.24 -40.52
C PRO A 66 19.70 -2.80 -40.75
N ARG A 67 20.41 -2.49 -39.67
CA ARG A 67 21.88 -2.45 -39.69
C ARG A 67 22.36 -3.88 -39.35
N VAL A 68 23.13 -4.48 -40.29
CA VAL A 68 23.80 -5.76 -40.06
C VAL A 68 25.19 -5.51 -39.51
N THR A 69 25.60 -6.34 -38.51
CA THR A 69 26.91 -6.22 -37.87
C THR A 69 27.61 -7.55 -37.81
N ALA A 70 28.93 -7.54 -37.82
CA ALA A 70 29.79 -8.69 -37.65
C ALA A 70 31.03 -8.33 -36.89
N VAL A 71 31.44 -9.12 -35.90
CA VAL A 71 32.76 -9.04 -35.29
C VAL A 71 33.71 -9.87 -36.13
N LEU A 72 34.81 -9.26 -36.58
CA LEU A 72 35.77 -9.87 -37.50
C LEU A 72 37.09 -10.11 -36.80
N PHE A 73 37.71 -11.26 -37.08
CA PHE A 73 38.98 -11.65 -36.45
C PHE A 73 40.04 -11.95 -37.53
N ASP A 74 41.22 -11.44 -37.32
CA ASP A 74 42.41 -11.74 -38.08
C ASP A 74 43.47 -12.32 -37.10
N PRO A 75 43.88 -13.58 -37.26
CA PRO A 75 44.85 -14.20 -36.37
C PRO A 75 46.24 -13.64 -36.55
N VAL A 76 46.98 -13.46 -35.46
CA VAL A 76 48.43 -13.12 -35.47
C VAL A 76 49.22 -14.38 -35.26
N GLU A 77 50.30 -14.58 -36.06
CA GLU A 77 51.32 -15.57 -35.72
C GLU A 77 52.24 -15.05 -34.61
N ASP A 78 52.34 -15.85 -33.55
CA ASP A 78 53.31 -15.73 -32.44
C ASP A 78 53.44 -14.38 -31.71
N ASP A 79 53.18 -14.39 -30.41
CA ASP A 79 53.65 -13.51 -29.30
C ASP A 79 54.14 -12.06 -29.62
N GLY A 80 53.86 -11.52 -30.78
CA GLY A 80 54.12 -10.12 -31.15
C GLY A 80 53.09 -9.16 -30.56
N PRO A 81 53.44 -7.86 -30.39
CA PRO A 81 52.47 -6.88 -29.93
C PRO A 81 51.33 -6.75 -30.94
N VAL A 82 50.08 -6.87 -30.44
CA VAL A 82 48.79 -6.82 -31.18
C VAL A 82 48.50 -5.39 -31.71
N GLU A 83 49.48 -4.69 -32.23
CA GLU A 83 49.27 -3.39 -32.86
C GLU A 83 49.25 -3.55 -34.37
N GLY A 84 47.99 -3.54 -34.92
CA GLY A 84 47.82 -3.23 -36.32
C GLY A 84 47.12 -4.21 -37.23
N ASN A 85 46.54 -5.33 -36.75
CA ASN A 85 45.69 -6.16 -37.63
C ASN A 85 44.34 -5.48 -37.88
N PHE A 86 44.18 -5.04 -39.10
CA PHE A 86 42.96 -4.38 -39.59
C PHE A 86 42.33 -5.23 -40.67
N VAL A 87 41.01 -5.42 -40.57
CA VAL A 87 40.25 -6.13 -41.58
C VAL A 87 39.15 -5.25 -42.16
N THR A 88 38.94 -5.41 -43.42
CA THR A 88 37.83 -4.78 -44.15
C THR A 88 36.71 -5.78 -44.28
N ALA A 89 35.47 -5.37 -43.92
CA ALA A 89 34.31 -6.20 -44.13
C ALA A 89 33.79 -6.11 -45.53
N GLU A 90 33.54 -7.24 -46.17
CA GLU A 90 32.76 -7.33 -47.39
C GLU A 90 31.42 -7.97 -47.09
N PHE A 91 30.34 -7.21 -47.19
CA PHE A 91 28.97 -7.64 -46.98
C PHE A 91 28.29 -7.92 -48.31
N GLU A 92 27.42 -8.93 -48.33
CA GLU A 92 26.51 -9.22 -49.41
C GLU A 92 25.11 -9.52 -48.88
N ALA A 93 24.06 -8.95 -49.50
CA ALA A 93 22.67 -9.27 -49.23
C ALA A 93 21.98 -9.63 -50.54
N TRP A 94 21.08 -10.60 -50.52
CA TRP A 94 20.35 -11.06 -51.70
C TRP A 94 18.94 -11.52 -51.33
N TRP A 95 18.07 -11.48 -52.34
CA TRP A 95 16.69 -11.92 -52.23
C TRP A 95 16.17 -12.29 -53.60
N THR A 96 15.08 -13.04 -53.67
CA THR A 96 14.35 -13.32 -54.90
C THR A 96 13.18 -12.35 -55.03
N ASP A 97 13.10 -11.62 -56.12
CA ASP A 97 12.00 -10.69 -56.36
C ASP A 97 10.72 -11.41 -56.81
N ALA A 98 9.63 -10.63 -57.03
CA ALA A 98 8.32 -11.15 -57.44
C ALA A 98 8.33 -11.86 -58.83
N ASP A 99 9.31 -11.56 -59.67
CA ASP A 99 9.48 -12.17 -61.00
C ASP A 99 10.37 -13.45 -60.95
N GLY A 100 10.79 -13.84 -59.74
CA GLY A 100 11.67 -15.01 -59.54
C GLY A 100 13.15 -14.73 -59.84
N VAL A 101 13.54 -13.46 -59.98
CA VAL A 101 14.92 -13.07 -60.30
C VAL A 101 15.65 -12.74 -58.99
N GLU A 102 16.86 -13.32 -58.85
CA GLU A 102 17.70 -13.03 -57.70
C GLU A 102 18.30 -11.61 -57.83
N GLN A 103 18.02 -10.80 -56.84
CA GLN A 103 18.58 -9.47 -56.67
C GLN A 103 19.74 -9.53 -55.65
N ARG A 104 20.82 -8.74 -55.87
CA ARG A 104 21.98 -8.67 -54.97
C ARG A 104 22.39 -7.24 -54.70
N ARG A 105 22.88 -7.01 -53.48
CA ARG A 105 23.54 -5.80 -53.04
C ARG A 105 24.81 -6.18 -52.31
N SER A 106 25.91 -5.51 -52.55
CA SER A 106 27.17 -5.72 -51.84
C SER A 106 27.73 -4.39 -51.39
N ARG A 107 28.48 -4.44 -50.32
CA ARG A 107 29.20 -3.29 -49.76
C ARG A 107 30.48 -3.70 -49.08
N ARG A 108 31.57 -3.04 -49.41
CA ARG A 108 32.82 -3.09 -48.67
C ARG A 108 32.81 -1.97 -47.61
N SER A 109 33.26 -2.24 -46.36
CA SER A 109 33.34 -1.22 -45.32
C SER A 109 34.27 -0.06 -45.78
N PRO A 110 33.88 1.21 -45.53
CA PRO A 110 34.65 2.36 -46.02
C PRO A 110 36.01 2.52 -45.34
N ALA A 111 36.19 1.91 -44.19
CA ALA A 111 37.45 1.85 -43.42
C ALA A 111 37.61 0.46 -42.84
N PRO A 112 38.87 -0.01 -42.71
CA PRO A 112 39.16 -1.24 -41.96
C PRO A 112 38.84 -1.06 -40.46
N VAL A 113 38.51 -2.16 -39.81
CA VAL A 113 38.31 -2.25 -38.34
C VAL A 113 39.41 -3.07 -37.74
N SER A 114 39.80 -2.82 -36.48
CA SER A 114 40.74 -3.66 -35.77
C SER A 114 40.19 -5.07 -35.57
N SER A 115 41.06 -6.07 -35.62
CA SER A 115 40.72 -7.46 -35.29
C SER A 115 39.95 -7.53 -33.94
N GLY A 116 38.90 -8.28 -33.88
CA GLY A 116 37.96 -8.35 -32.73
C GLY A 116 36.96 -7.20 -32.60
N SER A 117 36.90 -6.30 -33.59
CA SER A 117 35.99 -5.19 -33.62
C SER A 117 34.80 -5.43 -34.57
N ALA A 118 33.69 -4.77 -34.32
CA ALA A 118 32.48 -4.89 -35.16
C ALA A 118 32.56 -4.00 -36.41
N ALA A 119 32.39 -4.60 -37.56
CA ALA A 119 32.05 -3.93 -38.80
C ALA A 119 30.53 -3.92 -39.02
N ALA A 120 30.02 -2.92 -39.73
CA ALA A 120 28.59 -2.79 -39.90
C ALA A 120 28.20 -2.22 -41.30
N TRP A 121 27.04 -2.65 -41.75
CA TRP A 121 26.39 -2.11 -42.93
C TRP A 121 24.93 -1.74 -42.65
N GLN A 122 24.58 -0.49 -42.82
CA GLN A 122 23.19 -0.07 -42.87
C GLN A 122 22.63 -0.47 -44.22
N LEU A 123 21.73 -1.46 -44.24
CA LEU A 123 21.10 -1.90 -45.51
C LEU A 123 20.25 -0.79 -46.13
N PRO A 124 20.16 -0.78 -47.47
CA PRO A 124 19.35 0.22 -48.19
C PRO A 124 17.85 0.12 -47.78
N SER A 125 17.16 1.26 -47.82
CA SER A 125 15.73 1.33 -47.47
C SER A 125 14.78 0.85 -48.56
N ASP A 126 15.31 0.50 -49.74
CA ASP A 126 14.57 0.01 -50.92
C ASP A 126 14.45 -1.53 -50.95
N LEU A 127 14.80 -2.21 -49.88
CA LEU A 127 14.60 -3.66 -49.74
C LEU A 127 13.11 -4.00 -49.67
N PRO A 128 12.66 -5.07 -50.36
CA PRO A 128 11.25 -5.42 -50.42
C PRO A 128 10.74 -5.96 -49.08
N PRO A 129 9.63 -5.40 -48.52
CA PRO A 129 8.98 -5.98 -47.35
C PRO A 129 8.32 -7.32 -47.69
N GLY A 130 8.10 -8.15 -46.65
CA GLY A 130 7.48 -9.47 -46.80
C GLY A 130 8.33 -10.54 -47.47
N THR A 131 9.53 -10.19 -47.93
CA THR A 131 10.43 -11.08 -48.66
C THR A 131 11.56 -11.53 -47.72
N VAL A 132 11.98 -12.80 -47.85
CA VAL A 132 13.16 -13.31 -47.15
C VAL A 132 14.40 -12.71 -47.78
N ILE A 133 15.18 -11.97 -47.03
CA ILE A 133 16.44 -11.36 -47.43
C ILE A 133 17.54 -12.08 -46.68
N SER A 134 18.48 -12.63 -47.43
CA SER A 134 19.66 -13.28 -46.89
C SER A 134 20.85 -12.31 -46.93
N TRP A 135 21.76 -12.42 -45.96
CA TRP A 135 23.00 -11.68 -45.99
C TRP A 135 24.14 -12.51 -45.39
N ARG A 136 25.36 -12.17 -45.78
CA ARG A 136 26.60 -12.74 -45.29
C ARG A 136 27.73 -11.72 -45.32
N VAL A 137 28.79 -12.03 -44.61
CA VAL A 137 29.97 -11.17 -44.56
C VAL A 137 31.25 -12.01 -44.59
N ARG A 138 32.31 -11.45 -45.11
CA ARG A 138 33.69 -12.00 -44.98
C ARG A 138 34.67 -10.89 -44.65
N ALA A 139 35.78 -11.30 -44.09
CA ALA A 139 36.89 -10.42 -43.74
C ALA A 139 37.96 -10.44 -44.82
N ASP A 140 38.60 -9.31 -45.07
CA ASP A 140 39.68 -9.10 -46.05
C ASP A 140 40.75 -8.24 -45.39
N ASP A 141 41.96 -8.78 -45.20
CA ASP A 141 43.13 -8.10 -44.63
C ASP A 141 43.97 -7.34 -45.69
N GLY A 142 43.58 -7.45 -46.98
CA GLY A 142 44.28 -6.87 -48.11
C GLY A 142 45.24 -7.82 -48.79
N GLU A 143 45.57 -8.97 -48.22
CA GLU A 143 46.40 -10.04 -48.79
C GLU A 143 45.62 -11.32 -49.00
N ALA A 144 44.68 -11.62 -48.10
CA ALA A 144 43.81 -12.79 -48.12
C ALA A 144 42.39 -12.45 -47.72
N VAL A 145 41.43 -13.31 -48.05
CA VAL A 145 40.00 -13.18 -47.70
C VAL A 145 39.57 -14.43 -46.95
N SER A 146 38.70 -14.23 -45.89
CA SER A 146 38.09 -15.34 -45.18
C SER A 146 37.04 -16.05 -46.03
N PRO A 147 36.62 -17.25 -45.69
CA PRO A 147 35.34 -17.80 -46.14
C PRO A 147 34.18 -16.87 -45.76
N TRP A 148 33.07 -16.93 -46.52
CA TRP A 148 31.84 -16.25 -46.16
C TRP A 148 31.28 -16.80 -44.82
N SER A 149 30.70 -15.92 -43.99
CA SER A 149 29.93 -16.34 -42.83
C SER A 149 28.76 -17.24 -43.24
N ALA A 150 28.35 -18.12 -42.33
CA ALA A 150 27.22 -19.00 -42.52
C ALA A 150 26.34 -19.03 -41.25
N ALA A 151 25.04 -19.06 -41.42
CA ALA A 151 24.08 -19.17 -40.33
C ALA A 151 23.88 -20.63 -39.88
N ASP A 152 24.20 -21.58 -40.78
CA ASP A 152 24.09 -23.02 -40.50
C ASP A 152 25.25 -23.81 -41.10
N ALA A 153 25.29 -25.13 -40.84
CA ALA A 153 26.29 -26.05 -41.38
C ALA A 153 26.16 -26.25 -42.92
N GLY A 154 25.07 -25.85 -43.52
CA GLY A 154 24.83 -25.90 -44.97
C GLY A 154 25.36 -24.70 -45.73
N GLY A 155 25.89 -23.68 -45.05
CA GLY A 155 26.43 -22.47 -45.64
C GLY A 155 25.36 -21.42 -46.00
N ALA A 156 24.16 -21.51 -45.45
CA ALA A 156 23.13 -20.49 -45.63
C ALA A 156 23.56 -19.14 -45.01
N GLY A 157 23.18 -18.01 -45.61
CA GLY A 157 23.38 -16.70 -44.98
C GLY A 157 22.43 -16.45 -43.81
N CYS A 158 22.73 -15.44 -43.01
CA CYS A 158 21.74 -14.92 -42.05
C CYS A 158 20.52 -14.42 -42.85
N GLU A 159 19.33 -14.73 -42.38
CA GLU A 159 18.08 -14.31 -43.04
C GLU A 159 17.31 -13.33 -42.16
N PHE A 160 16.51 -12.51 -42.78
CA PHE A 160 15.50 -11.67 -42.10
C PHE A 160 14.34 -11.34 -43.06
N VAL A 161 13.24 -10.89 -42.49
CA VAL A 161 12.09 -10.34 -43.24
C VAL A 161 11.82 -8.93 -42.73
N ILE A 162 11.64 -7.99 -43.66
CA ILE A 162 11.13 -6.65 -43.30
C ILE A 162 9.62 -6.76 -43.24
N ASP A 163 9.09 -6.43 -42.11
CA ASP A 163 7.67 -6.31 -41.85
C ASP A 163 7.34 -4.84 -41.61
N ASP A 164 6.72 -4.19 -42.55
CA ASP A 164 6.35 -2.77 -42.52
C ASP A 164 4.86 -2.53 -42.26
N VAL A 165 4.09 -3.60 -41.97
CA VAL A 165 2.66 -3.56 -41.67
C VAL A 165 2.47 -3.60 -40.15
N ASN A 166 1.70 -2.65 -39.63
CA ASN A 166 1.31 -2.73 -38.22
C ASN A 166 0.23 -3.81 -38.03
N PRO A 167 0.24 -4.55 -36.94
CA PRO A 167 -0.82 -5.50 -36.70
C PRO A 167 -2.18 -4.81 -36.54
N GLU A 168 -3.23 -5.54 -36.83
CA GLU A 168 -4.60 -5.09 -36.65
C GLU A 168 -4.91 -4.89 -35.14
N LYS A 169 -5.81 -3.93 -34.89
CA LYS A 169 -6.30 -3.60 -33.55
C LYS A 169 -6.87 -4.85 -32.87
N PRO A 170 -6.40 -5.22 -31.66
CA PRO A 170 -6.88 -6.41 -30.98
C PRO A 170 -8.33 -6.26 -30.49
N THR A 171 -9.05 -7.36 -30.40
CA THR A 171 -10.31 -7.47 -29.66
C THR A 171 -10.05 -7.87 -28.22
N VAL A 172 -10.97 -7.49 -27.32
CA VAL A 172 -10.95 -7.87 -25.90
C VAL A 172 -12.31 -8.44 -25.54
N VAL A 173 -12.32 -9.55 -24.84
CA VAL A 173 -13.54 -10.14 -24.28
C VAL A 173 -13.33 -10.56 -22.84
N SER A 174 -14.38 -10.40 -22.02
CA SER A 174 -14.45 -10.93 -20.65
C SER A 174 -15.86 -11.40 -20.38
N ALA A 175 -16.01 -12.58 -19.79
CA ALA A 175 -17.31 -13.11 -19.41
C ALA A 175 -17.83 -12.46 -18.11
N GLU A 176 -16.90 -12.21 -17.17
CA GLU A 176 -17.21 -11.63 -15.86
C GLU A 176 -17.44 -10.12 -15.94
N TYR A 177 -16.73 -9.45 -16.87
CA TYR A 177 -16.76 -8.00 -17.06
C TYR A 177 -16.98 -7.65 -18.54
N PRO A 178 -18.17 -7.94 -19.12
CA PRO A 178 -18.44 -7.66 -20.52
C PRO A 178 -18.42 -6.16 -20.83
N GLU A 179 -18.11 -5.83 -22.08
CA GLU A 179 -17.96 -4.45 -22.52
C GLU A 179 -19.28 -3.67 -22.40
N ASP A 180 -19.26 -2.57 -21.67
CA ASP A 180 -20.21 -1.44 -21.58
C ASP A 180 -21.73 -1.78 -21.47
N VAL A 181 -22.11 -3.03 -21.23
CA VAL A 181 -23.52 -3.44 -21.39
C VAL A 181 -24.26 -3.51 -20.07
N PHE A 182 -23.64 -3.99 -18.99
CA PHE A 182 -24.28 -4.17 -17.68
C PHE A 182 -23.27 -4.00 -16.56
N TRP A 183 -23.78 -3.54 -15.41
CA TRP A 183 -23.07 -3.71 -14.16
C TRP A 183 -22.91 -5.22 -13.89
N SER A 184 -21.70 -5.69 -14.05
CA SER A 184 -21.33 -7.09 -13.96
C SER A 184 -20.80 -7.45 -12.59
N ASP A 185 -20.15 -8.59 -12.42
CA ASP A 185 -19.71 -9.07 -11.13
C ASP A 185 -18.95 -8.00 -10.34
N GLY A 186 -18.80 -8.22 -9.03
CA GLY A 186 -18.46 -7.13 -8.11
C GLY A 186 -16.97 -7.06 -7.77
N VAL A 187 -16.65 -6.06 -6.98
CA VAL A 187 -15.36 -5.89 -6.32
C VAL A 187 -14.93 -7.18 -5.62
N GLY A 188 -13.65 -7.54 -5.74
CA GLY A 188 -13.09 -8.73 -5.09
C GLY A 188 -13.29 -10.03 -5.86
N VAL A 189 -13.79 -9.98 -7.11
CA VAL A 189 -13.93 -11.15 -7.98
C VAL A 189 -12.97 -11.03 -9.16
N TYR A 190 -12.19 -12.09 -9.41
CA TYR A 190 -11.30 -12.14 -10.56
C TYR A 190 -12.08 -12.39 -11.85
N GLY A 191 -11.81 -11.58 -12.86
CA GLY A 191 -12.26 -11.79 -14.24
C GLY A 191 -11.11 -12.13 -15.16
N THR A 192 -11.39 -12.93 -16.19
CA THR A 192 -10.48 -13.26 -17.27
C THR A 192 -10.71 -12.30 -18.43
N PHE A 193 -9.66 -11.63 -18.89
CA PHE A 193 -9.66 -10.79 -20.08
C PHE A 193 -8.82 -11.46 -21.15
N ARG A 194 -9.46 -11.83 -22.25
CA ARG A 194 -8.83 -12.48 -23.39
C ARG A 194 -8.62 -11.49 -24.52
N PHE A 195 -7.42 -11.49 -25.07
CA PHE A 195 -7.00 -10.66 -26.19
C PHE A 195 -6.84 -11.52 -27.43
N ASP A 196 -7.25 -11.01 -28.58
CA ASP A 196 -7.15 -11.67 -29.86
C ASP A 196 -6.96 -10.65 -30.98
N SER A 197 -6.17 -10.96 -31.99
CA SER A 197 -5.96 -10.13 -33.18
C SER A 197 -6.08 -11.00 -34.42
N VAL A 198 -6.63 -10.45 -35.49
CA VAL A 198 -6.70 -11.14 -36.79
C VAL A 198 -5.35 -11.22 -37.51
N SER A 199 -4.32 -10.51 -37.04
CA SER A 199 -2.97 -10.59 -37.58
C SER A 199 -2.26 -11.85 -37.14
N GLU A 200 -1.77 -12.65 -38.07
CA GLU A 200 -1.21 -14.00 -37.83
C GLU A 200 0.21 -13.98 -37.23
N ASP A 201 0.81 -12.82 -37.09
CA ASP A 201 2.21 -12.62 -36.63
C ASP A 201 2.33 -11.91 -35.30
N VAL A 202 1.23 -11.64 -34.61
CA VAL A 202 1.22 -11.09 -33.25
C VAL A 202 1.89 -12.07 -32.29
N VAL A 203 2.85 -11.58 -31.48
CA VAL A 203 3.60 -12.39 -30.54
C VAL A 203 3.32 -12.00 -29.07
N GLU A 204 2.84 -10.79 -28.84
CA GLU A 204 2.48 -10.33 -27.50
C GLU A 204 1.45 -9.20 -27.53
N TYR A 205 0.80 -8.99 -26.38
CA TYR A 205 -0.14 -7.89 -26.15
C TYR A 205 0.33 -7.06 -24.97
N THR A 206 0.33 -5.74 -25.13
CA THR A 206 0.51 -4.82 -24.00
C THR A 206 -0.85 -4.41 -23.46
N TYR A 207 -1.00 -4.36 -22.15
CA TYR A 207 -2.24 -3.97 -21.53
C TYR A 207 -2.02 -2.92 -20.43
N TYR A 208 -3.05 -2.09 -20.18
CA TYR A 208 -3.06 -1.08 -19.14
C TYR A 208 -4.47 -0.91 -18.59
N PHE A 209 -4.71 -1.30 -17.32
CA PHE A 209 -5.91 -0.94 -16.59
C PHE A 209 -5.77 0.47 -16.02
N VAL A 210 -6.71 1.35 -16.30
CA VAL A 210 -6.70 2.71 -15.75
C VAL A 210 -6.91 2.64 -14.23
N GLY A 211 -5.92 3.10 -13.47
CA GLY A 211 -5.90 2.98 -12.02
C GLY A 211 -5.55 1.57 -11.49
N GLY A 212 -5.05 0.69 -12.35
CA GLY A 212 -4.70 -0.69 -12.01
C GLY A 212 -3.38 -1.13 -12.63
N PRO A 213 -3.14 -2.46 -12.74
CA PRO A 213 -1.92 -3.01 -13.28
C PRO A 213 -1.75 -2.73 -14.77
N ASN A 214 -0.50 -2.75 -15.21
CA ASN A 214 -0.11 -2.73 -16.60
C ASN A 214 0.99 -3.76 -16.85
N GLY A 215 1.16 -4.15 -18.11
CA GLY A 215 2.18 -5.12 -18.46
C GLY A 215 2.10 -5.59 -19.89
N THR A 216 2.81 -6.68 -20.14
CA THR A 216 2.85 -7.38 -21.40
C THR A 216 2.56 -8.86 -21.18
N VAL A 217 1.78 -9.47 -22.04
CA VAL A 217 1.50 -10.91 -22.04
C VAL A 217 1.77 -11.48 -23.40
N LYS A 218 2.45 -12.63 -23.48
CA LYS A 218 2.77 -13.30 -24.73
C LYS A 218 1.52 -13.99 -25.29
N ALA A 219 1.37 -13.96 -26.61
CA ALA A 219 0.42 -14.80 -27.32
C ALA A 219 0.81 -16.29 -27.08
N ASP A 220 -0.17 -17.17 -27.04
CA ASP A 220 0.02 -18.63 -26.89
C ASP A 220 0.82 -19.24 -28.05
N GLN A 221 0.70 -18.63 -29.22
CA GLN A 221 1.48 -18.86 -30.43
C GLN A 221 1.49 -17.60 -31.30
N PRO A 222 2.34 -17.49 -32.33
CA PRO A 222 2.25 -16.38 -33.29
C PRO A 222 0.85 -16.28 -33.92
N GLY A 223 0.24 -15.10 -33.89
CA GLY A 223 -1.14 -14.86 -34.29
C GLY A 223 -2.19 -15.43 -33.35
N GLY A 224 -1.78 -15.92 -32.18
CA GLY A 224 -2.67 -16.51 -31.18
C GLY A 224 -3.18 -15.52 -30.16
N THR A 225 -3.92 -16.05 -29.19
CA THR A 225 -4.54 -15.27 -28.13
C THR A 225 -3.66 -15.14 -26.91
N ALA A 226 -4.02 -14.22 -26.02
CA ALA A 226 -3.47 -14.15 -24.68
C ALA A 226 -4.57 -13.89 -23.65
N GLU A 227 -4.35 -14.30 -22.42
CA GLU A 227 -5.29 -14.11 -21.33
C GLU A 227 -4.57 -13.51 -20.12
N ILE A 228 -5.26 -12.60 -19.43
CA ILE A 228 -4.84 -12.11 -18.12
C ILE A 228 -6.00 -12.19 -17.15
N ARG A 229 -5.68 -12.31 -15.87
CA ARG A 229 -6.66 -12.23 -14.79
C ARG A 229 -6.50 -10.92 -14.06
N TYR A 230 -7.62 -10.26 -13.78
CA TYR A 230 -7.65 -9.02 -13.05
C TYR A 230 -8.86 -8.97 -12.11
N MET A 231 -8.66 -8.42 -10.93
CA MET A 231 -9.69 -8.24 -9.91
C MET A 231 -9.89 -6.74 -9.67
N PRO A 232 -11.07 -6.18 -9.98
CA PRO A 232 -11.41 -4.82 -9.61
C PRO A 232 -11.47 -4.63 -8.09
N VAL A 233 -10.93 -3.51 -7.61
CA VAL A 233 -10.89 -3.15 -6.19
C VAL A 233 -11.88 -2.04 -5.82
N SER A 234 -12.60 -1.47 -6.78
CA SER A 234 -13.60 -0.43 -6.58
C SER A 234 -14.80 -0.61 -7.51
N SER A 235 -15.98 -0.26 -7.02
CA SER A 235 -17.24 -0.30 -7.77
C SER A 235 -17.39 0.96 -8.62
N MET A 236 -16.95 0.90 -9.87
CA MET A 236 -17.03 2.02 -10.84
C MET A 236 -16.90 1.52 -12.28
N ALA A 237 -16.96 2.43 -13.24
CA ALA A 237 -16.59 2.13 -14.61
C ALA A 237 -15.06 1.90 -14.71
N GLY A 238 -14.68 0.73 -15.19
CA GLY A 238 -13.30 0.38 -15.49
C GLY A 238 -12.95 0.64 -16.96
N SER A 239 -11.67 0.82 -17.25
CA SER A 239 -11.15 0.95 -18.61
C SER A 239 -9.85 0.17 -18.75
N LEU A 240 -9.80 -0.67 -19.78
CA LEU A 240 -8.64 -1.44 -20.16
C LEU A 240 -8.19 -1.01 -21.57
N GLN A 241 -6.92 -0.73 -21.74
CA GLN A 241 -6.29 -0.39 -23.00
C GLN A 241 -5.40 -1.56 -23.43
N VAL A 242 -5.54 -2.01 -24.68
CA VAL A 242 -4.76 -3.15 -25.21
C VAL A 242 -4.23 -2.83 -26.59
N SER A 243 -2.98 -3.17 -26.84
CA SER A 243 -2.36 -3.11 -28.17
C SER A 243 -1.62 -4.41 -28.46
N ALA A 244 -1.68 -4.87 -29.69
CA ALA A 244 -0.93 -6.02 -30.18
C ALA A 244 0.48 -5.61 -30.64
N ILE A 245 1.45 -6.48 -30.48
CA ILE A 245 2.83 -6.34 -30.97
C ILE A 245 3.16 -7.56 -31.82
N ASP A 246 3.63 -7.32 -33.05
CA ASP A 246 4.04 -8.36 -34.00
C ASP A 246 5.50 -8.83 -33.78
N ARG A 247 5.93 -9.79 -34.58
CA ARG A 247 7.30 -10.33 -34.57
C ARG A 247 8.37 -9.28 -34.86
N SER A 248 8.02 -8.23 -35.61
CA SER A 248 8.95 -7.14 -35.96
C SER A 248 9.10 -6.11 -34.83
N GLY A 249 8.20 -6.11 -33.86
CA GLY A 249 8.09 -5.16 -32.78
C GLY A 249 7.20 -3.96 -33.08
N ARG A 250 6.42 -4.02 -34.17
CA ARG A 250 5.44 -2.98 -34.50
C ARG A 250 4.21 -3.13 -33.60
N ARG A 251 3.56 -2.02 -33.36
CA ARG A 251 2.40 -1.95 -32.47
C ARG A 251 1.14 -1.58 -33.25
N SER A 252 0.04 -2.23 -32.93
CA SER A 252 -1.29 -1.90 -33.42
C SER A 252 -1.83 -0.59 -32.86
N ALA A 253 -2.93 -0.11 -33.42
CA ALA A 253 -3.80 0.84 -32.73
C ALA A 253 -4.31 0.24 -31.41
N THR A 254 -4.59 1.12 -30.43
CA THR A 254 -5.07 0.69 -29.08
C THR A 254 -6.57 0.41 -29.09
N THR A 255 -6.96 -0.71 -28.49
CA THR A 255 -8.34 -0.99 -28.11
C THR A 255 -8.61 -0.40 -26.75
N TYR A 256 -9.74 0.30 -26.61
CA TYR A 256 -10.27 0.80 -25.35
C TYR A 256 -11.48 -0.04 -25.00
N TYR A 257 -11.36 -0.87 -23.96
CA TYR A 257 -12.39 -1.75 -23.47
C TYR A 257 -12.94 -1.18 -22.17
N ARG A 258 -14.23 -0.88 -22.12
CA ARG A 258 -14.89 -0.30 -20.94
C ARG A 258 -15.83 -1.33 -20.32
N TYR A 259 -15.89 -1.36 -19.01
CA TYR A 259 -16.73 -2.30 -18.27
C TYR A 259 -17.23 -1.66 -16.97
N LEU A 260 -18.29 -2.21 -16.41
CA LEU A 260 -18.93 -1.71 -15.20
C LEU A 260 -18.82 -2.74 -14.08
N VAL A 261 -18.38 -2.31 -12.90
CA VAL A 261 -18.13 -3.17 -11.73
C VAL A 261 -19.13 -2.84 -10.63
N LYS A 262 -19.91 -3.83 -10.17
CA LYS A 262 -20.77 -3.69 -9.00
C LYS A 262 -19.97 -3.58 -7.70
N ALA A 263 -20.65 -3.20 -6.61
CA ALA A 263 -20.16 -3.45 -5.26
C ALA A 263 -19.87 -4.95 -5.05
N GLY A 264 -19.02 -5.27 -4.10
CA GLY A 264 -18.72 -6.66 -3.76
C GLY A 264 -19.99 -7.45 -3.41
N ARG A 265 -20.03 -8.72 -3.79
CA ARG A 265 -21.16 -9.61 -3.44
C ARG A 265 -21.36 -9.67 -1.94
N SER A 266 -22.63 -9.76 -1.50
CA SER A 266 -22.99 -9.93 -0.10
C SER A 266 -22.32 -11.16 0.53
N PRO A 267 -22.19 -11.21 1.87
CA PRO A 267 -21.70 -12.39 2.57
C PRO A 267 -22.49 -13.65 2.20
N VAL A 268 -21.82 -14.80 2.10
CA VAL A 268 -22.48 -16.11 1.96
C VAL A 268 -22.97 -16.66 3.29
N GLY A 269 -22.42 -16.19 4.41
CA GLY A 269 -22.91 -16.41 5.76
C GLY A 269 -22.76 -15.14 6.59
N GLN A 270 -23.82 -14.76 7.31
CA GLN A 270 -23.80 -13.63 8.22
C GLN A 270 -24.71 -13.84 9.41
N TRP A 271 -24.15 -13.69 10.61
CA TRP A 271 -24.84 -13.75 11.90
C TRP A 271 -24.49 -12.48 12.68
N VAL A 272 -25.46 -11.56 12.74
CA VAL A 272 -25.29 -10.28 13.46
C VAL A 272 -25.12 -10.53 14.97
N LEU A 273 -25.75 -11.60 15.49
CA LEU A 273 -25.74 -12.02 16.90
C LEU A 273 -26.46 -11.02 17.81
N SER A 274 -27.42 -10.27 17.27
CA SER A 274 -28.30 -9.35 18.01
C SER A 274 -29.66 -9.99 18.37
N ASP A 275 -29.71 -11.29 18.48
CA ASP A 275 -30.92 -12.04 18.81
C ASP A 275 -31.41 -11.71 20.24
N PRO A 276 -32.74 -11.85 20.51
CA PRO A 276 -33.28 -11.60 21.82
C PRO A 276 -32.68 -12.48 22.92
N ALA A 277 -32.58 -11.95 24.14
CA ALA A 277 -32.12 -12.69 25.29
C ALA A 277 -32.92 -14.00 25.47
N GLY A 278 -32.20 -15.11 25.72
CA GLY A 278 -32.81 -16.44 25.84
C GLY A 278 -33.01 -17.19 24.52
N SER A 279 -32.61 -16.62 23.38
CA SER A 279 -32.60 -17.34 22.09
C SER A 279 -31.65 -18.55 22.16
N THR A 280 -32.04 -19.66 21.50
CA THR A 280 -31.24 -20.90 21.39
C THR A 280 -30.57 -21.04 20.02
N SER A 281 -30.72 -20.05 19.18
CA SER A 281 -30.10 -19.96 17.86
C SER A 281 -29.91 -18.50 17.46
N ALA A 282 -28.87 -18.24 16.66
CA ALA A 282 -28.68 -16.98 15.98
C ALA A 282 -29.38 -17.00 14.63
N ALA A 283 -30.20 -15.98 14.37
CA ALA A 283 -30.87 -15.78 13.09
C ALA A 283 -29.81 -15.32 12.04
N PRO A 284 -29.81 -15.87 10.84
CA PRO A 284 -28.88 -15.44 9.79
C PRO A 284 -29.45 -14.23 9.04
N THR A 285 -28.61 -13.29 8.68
CA THR A 285 -28.89 -12.33 7.60
C THR A 285 -28.58 -12.97 6.23
N ALA A 286 -27.59 -13.87 6.22
CA ALA A 286 -27.24 -14.70 5.07
C ALA A 286 -26.82 -16.08 5.55
N GLY A 287 -27.06 -17.12 4.74
CA GLY A 287 -26.72 -18.51 5.04
C GLY A 287 -27.69 -19.21 6.02
N PRO A 288 -27.28 -20.32 6.66
CA PRO A 288 -28.11 -21.08 7.58
C PRO A 288 -28.11 -20.52 9.00
N ALA A 289 -29.20 -20.74 9.76
CA ALA A 289 -29.27 -20.38 11.17
C ALA A 289 -28.21 -21.15 11.99
N ALA A 290 -27.60 -20.48 12.97
CA ALA A 290 -26.60 -21.09 13.82
C ALA A 290 -27.20 -21.45 15.19
N ARG A 291 -27.18 -22.73 15.55
CA ARG A 291 -27.60 -23.21 16.85
C ARG A 291 -26.62 -22.71 17.91
N ALA A 292 -27.14 -22.13 18.98
CA ALA A 292 -26.35 -21.71 20.15
C ALA A 292 -26.27 -22.84 21.18
N GLY A 293 -25.10 -23.03 21.77
CA GLY A 293 -24.90 -23.88 22.94
C GLY A 293 -25.40 -23.18 24.22
N ALA A 294 -25.58 -23.93 25.29
CA ALA A 294 -26.14 -23.39 26.56
C ALA A 294 -25.24 -22.35 27.26
N GLY A 295 -23.98 -22.24 26.87
CA GLY A 295 -23.03 -21.23 27.38
C GLY A 295 -23.01 -19.93 26.50
N VAL A 296 -23.99 -19.75 25.63
CA VAL A 296 -24.17 -18.52 24.84
C VAL A 296 -25.31 -17.70 25.42
N THR A 297 -25.09 -16.42 25.65
CA THR A 297 -26.13 -15.45 26.03
C THR A 297 -26.13 -14.30 25.03
N PHE A 298 -27.33 -13.89 24.58
CA PHE A 298 -27.52 -12.72 23.70
C PHE A 298 -27.85 -11.48 24.54
N GLY A 299 -27.59 -10.30 24.00
CA GLY A 299 -27.79 -9.01 24.66
C GLY A 299 -26.51 -8.44 25.28
N GLY A 300 -25.33 -8.86 24.78
CA GLY A 300 -24.04 -8.31 25.16
C GLY A 300 -23.83 -6.87 24.70
N THR A 301 -22.71 -6.27 25.13
CA THR A 301 -22.31 -4.91 24.74
C THR A 301 -21.93 -4.86 23.26
N VAL A 302 -21.83 -3.65 22.70
CA VAL A 302 -21.46 -3.44 21.30
C VAL A 302 -20.26 -2.53 21.19
N PRO A 303 -19.43 -2.66 20.14
CA PRO A 303 -18.40 -1.66 19.84
C PRO A 303 -19.09 -0.31 19.59
N SER A 304 -18.58 0.74 20.24
CA SER A 304 -19.08 2.11 20.05
C SER A 304 -18.90 2.54 18.58
N GLY A 305 -19.85 3.32 18.06
CA GLY A 305 -19.80 3.80 16.67
C GLY A 305 -20.15 2.77 15.60
N THR A 306 -20.68 1.60 15.97
CA THR A 306 -21.19 0.61 15.03
C THR A 306 -22.73 0.62 15.01
N ALA A 307 -23.31 0.03 13.95
CA ALA A 307 -24.77 -0.15 13.85
C ALA A 307 -25.30 -1.36 14.65
N LEU A 308 -24.46 -2.06 15.38
CA LEU A 308 -24.87 -3.21 16.19
C LEU A 308 -25.72 -2.75 17.38
N THR A 309 -26.77 -3.49 17.67
CA THR A 309 -27.68 -3.22 18.81
C THR A 309 -27.37 -4.09 20.00
N SER A 310 -26.84 -5.28 19.79
CA SER A 310 -26.33 -6.19 20.84
C SER A 310 -25.41 -7.24 20.20
N THR A 311 -24.79 -8.05 21.04
CA THR A 311 -23.87 -9.12 20.65
C THR A 311 -24.14 -10.39 21.43
N ALA A 312 -23.44 -11.49 21.11
CA ALA A 312 -23.48 -12.71 21.90
C ALA A 312 -22.25 -12.80 22.83
N THR A 313 -22.48 -13.16 24.09
CA THR A 313 -21.43 -13.47 25.05
C THR A 313 -21.29 -14.99 25.17
N LEU A 314 -20.05 -15.51 25.06
CA LEU A 314 -19.69 -16.90 25.21
C LEU A 314 -18.90 -17.09 26.52
N ASP A 315 -19.26 -18.13 27.27
CA ASP A 315 -18.76 -18.36 28.64
C ASP A 315 -17.38 -19.08 28.76
N GLY A 316 -16.75 -19.39 27.63
CA GLY A 316 -15.46 -20.11 27.59
C GLY A 316 -15.58 -21.61 27.87
N THR A 317 -16.77 -22.14 28.17
CA THR A 317 -16.98 -23.57 28.43
C THR A 317 -17.18 -24.38 27.17
N GLY A 318 -17.35 -25.71 27.31
CA GLY A 318 -17.70 -26.57 26.18
C GLY A 318 -19.10 -26.32 25.58
N HIS A 319 -19.89 -25.48 26.24
CA HIS A 319 -21.23 -25.09 25.83
C HIS A 319 -21.30 -23.67 25.24
N GLY A 320 -20.23 -22.88 25.31
CA GLY A 320 -20.09 -21.55 24.70
C GLY A 320 -19.68 -21.65 23.22
N PHE A 321 -20.61 -21.90 22.31
CA PHE A 321 -20.36 -21.97 20.88
C PHE A 321 -21.64 -21.75 20.07
N LEU A 322 -21.49 -21.35 18.76
CA LEU A 322 -22.56 -21.40 17.79
C LEU A 322 -22.11 -22.22 16.57
N THR A 323 -23.06 -22.92 15.92
CA THR A 323 -22.77 -23.68 14.70
C THR A 323 -24.02 -23.80 13.82
N PRO A 324 -23.90 -23.56 12.50
CA PRO A 324 -24.98 -23.88 11.55
C PRO A 324 -25.14 -25.39 11.31
N GLY A 325 -24.20 -26.23 11.75
CA GLY A 325 -24.25 -27.68 11.56
C GLY A 325 -24.01 -28.10 10.10
N THR A 326 -23.32 -27.27 9.33
CA THR A 326 -22.97 -27.53 7.93
C THR A 326 -21.73 -26.71 7.54
N GLN A 327 -21.15 -27.06 6.39
CA GLN A 327 -20.13 -26.25 5.72
C GLN A 327 -20.72 -24.90 5.32
N VAL A 328 -19.92 -23.83 5.43
CA VAL A 328 -20.29 -22.47 5.00
C VAL A 328 -19.34 -21.93 3.93
N VAL A 329 -18.04 -22.20 4.04
CA VAL A 329 -17.05 -21.78 3.07
C VAL A 329 -16.35 -22.96 2.42
N ASP A 330 -15.96 -22.82 1.15
CA ASP A 330 -15.05 -23.77 0.51
C ASP A 330 -13.62 -23.33 0.78
N THR A 331 -12.94 -24.04 1.69
CA THR A 331 -11.58 -23.69 2.13
C THR A 331 -10.51 -23.88 1.05
N ALA A 332 -10.81 -24.55 -0.06
CA ALA A 332 -9.91 -24.69 -1.20
C ALA A 332 -10.07 -23.53 -2.23
N GLN A 333 -11.07 -22.70 -2.06
CA GLN A 333 -11.34 -21.54 -2.90
C GLN A 333 -11.02 -20.25 -2.15
N THR A 334 -11.12 -19.13 -2.85
CA THR A 334 -11.03 -17.81 -2.22
C THR A 334 -12.17 -17.62 -1.22
N PHE A 335 -11.85 -17.27 0.01
CA PHE A 335 -12.83 -16.91 1.02
C PHE A 335 -12.27 -15.90 2.03
N ALA A 336 -13.17 -15.18 2.69
CA ALA A 336 -12.85 -14.38 3.86
C ALA A 336 -13.84 -14.68 5.00
N VAL A 337 -13.37 -14.56 6.24
CA VAL A 337 -14.16 -14.71 7.46
C VAL A 337 -13.75 -13.65 8.47
N GLY A 338 -14.70 -12.98 9.11
CA GLY A 338 -14.41 -11.96 10.10
C GLY A 338 -15.58 -11.66 11.01
N GLY A 339 -15.33 -10.81 12.01
CA GLY A 339 -16.35 -10.35 12.94
C GLY A 339 -15.77 -9.49 14.05
N TRP A 340 -16.65 -8.82 14.78
CA TRP A 340 -16.32 -8.09 15.99
C TRP A 340 -16.12 -9.03 17.16
N VAL A 341 -15.05 -8.82 17.91
CA VAL A 341 -14.68 -9.66 19.06
C VAL A 341 -14.18 -8.80 20.23
N ARG A 342 -14.54 -9.24 21.45
CA ARG A 342 -14.08 -8.66 22.71
C ARG A 342 -13.71 -9.80 23.64
N PRO A 343 -12.43 -10.15 23.76
CA PRO A 343 -12.00 -11.19 24.69
C PRO A 343 -12.16 -10.73 26.14
N ALA A 344 -12.78 -11.53 26.98
CA ALA A 344 -12.86 -11.22 28.43
C ALA A 344 -11.55 -11.52 29.18
N THR A 345 -10.73 -12.40 28.63
CA THR A 345 -9.42 -12.83 29.17
C THR A 345 -8.48 -13.17 28.01
N LEU A 346 -7.18 -13.25 28.29
CA LEU A 346 -6.14 -13.67 27.35
C LEU A 346 -5.22 -14.72 27.99
N ASP A 347 -5.77 -15.58 28.84
CA ASP A 347 -5.03 -16.64 29.55
C ASP A 347 -4.95 -17.96 28.76
N HIS A 348 -5.65 -18.08 27.62
CA HIS A 348 -5.64 -19.24 26.74
C HIS A 348 -5.94 -18.86 25.29
N ASP A 349 -5.60 -19.76 24.36
CA ASP A 349 -5.94 -19.61 22.94
C ASP A 349 -7.45 -19.58 22.74
N MET A 350 -7.95 -18.66 21.93
CA MET A 350 -9.37 -18.50 21.60
C MET A 350 -9.60 -18.45 20.09
N THR A 351 -10.68 -19.06 19.64
CA THR A 351 -11.07 -19.07 18.21
C THR A 351 -12.42 -18.38 18.04
N LEU A 352 -12.45 -17.29 17.23
CA LEU A 352 -13.68 -16.68 16.75
C LEU A 352 -14.43 -17.62 15.81
N ALA A 353 -13.75 -18.07 14.73
CA ALA A 353 -14.34 -18.89 13.70
C ALA A 353 -13.39 -19.98 13.22
N SER A 354 -13.96 -21.15 12.87
CA SER A 354 -13.26 -22.26 12.24
C SER A 354 -14.22 -23.10 11.40
N GLN A 355 -13.68 -24.00 10.57
CA GLN A 355 -14.48 -25.03 9.89
C GLN A 355 -13.84 -26.40 10.13
N ASP A 356 -14.64 -27.38 10.50
CA ASP A 356 -14.18 -28.70 10.91
C ASP A 356 -13.59 -29.51 9.75
N ALA A 357 -12.48 -30.20 10.00
CA ALA A 357 -11.84 -31.15 9.07
C ALA A 357 -11.34 -32.39 9.84
N GLY A 358 -12.24 -33.28 10.19
CA GLY A 358 -11.89 -34.47 10.96
C GLY A 358 -11.35 -34.12 12.37
N THR A 359 -10.02 -34.21 12.57
CA THR A 359 -9.36 -33.95 13.85
C THR A 359 -8.63 -32.63 13.94
N VAL A 360 -8.63 -31.86 12.87
CA VAL A 360 -8.04 -30.52 12.77
C VAL A 360 -9.01 -29.60 12.07
N PRO A 361 -8.97 -28.29 12.28
CA PRO A 361 -9.78 -27.35 11.50
C PRO A 361 -9.17 -27.11 10.12
N GLY A 362 -10.00 -26.83 9.12
CA GLY A 362 -9.56 -26.36 7.80
C GLY A 362 -8.95 -24.96 7.86
N PHE A 363 -9.51 -24.11 8.70
CA PHE A 363 -8.94 -22.81 9.09
C PHE A 363 -9.29 -22.48 10.55
N THR A 364 -8.57 -21.51 11.14
CA THR A 364 -8.89 -20.90 12.44
C THR A 364 -8.62 -19.41 12.38
N LEU A 365 -9.53 -18.60 12.91
CA LEU A 365 -9.34 -17.16 13.14
C LEU A 365 -9.57 -16.88 14.64
N GLY A 366 -8.66 -16.16 15.30
CA GLY A 366 -8.81 -15.82 16.72
C GLY A 366 -7.53 -15.36 17.39
N ALA A 367 -7.52 -15.33 18.72
CA ALA A 367 -6.37 -14.93 19.53
C ALA A 367 -5.50 -16.14 19.90
N ARG A 368 -4.18 -15.94 19.96
CA ARG A 368 -3.18 -16.92 20.39
C ARG A 368 -2.31 -16.32 21.49
N THR A 369 -2.17 -17.07 22.58
CA THR A 369 -1.53 -16.61 23.82
C THR A 369 -0.27 -17.42 24.19
N GLY A 370 0.08 -18.42 23.40
CA GLY A 370 1.20 -19.33 23.67
C GLY A 370 2.60 -18.74 23.36
N GLY A 371 2.72 -17.46 23.00
CA GLY A 371 3.97 -16.74 22.77
C GLY A 371 4.32 -15.80 23.94
N ASP A 372 5.33 -14.93 23.74
CA ASP A 372 5.71 -13.91 24.71
C ASP A 372 4.60 -12.87 24.91
N GLU A 373 3.85 -12.58 23.87
CA GLU A 373 2.69 -11.70 23.90
C GLU A 373 1.52 -12.33 23.13
N PRO A 374 0.25 -12.04 23.52
CA PRO A 374 -0.91 -12.46 22.76
C PRO A 374 -0.96 -11.75 21.40
N VAL A 375 -1.40 -12.49 20.36
CA VAL A 375 -1.52 -11.97 18.98
C VAL A 375 -2.81 -12.45 18.33
N TRP A 376 -3.38 -11.65 17.43
CA TRP A 376 -4.39 -12.13 16.52
C TRP A 376 -3.78 -13.08 15.49
N SER A 377 -4.52 -14.07 15.05
CA SER A 377 -3.98 -15.10 14.16
C SER A 377 -5.03 -15.69 13.23
N PHE A 378 -4.63 -15.87 11.97
CA PHE A 378 -5.35 -16.64 10.97
C PHE A 378 -4.51 -17.84 10.55
N GLY A 379 -5.02 -19.05 10.76
CA GLY A 379 -4.36 -20.32 10.42
C GLY A 379 -5.12 -21.04 9.33
N ILE A 380 -4.43 -21.44 8.25
CA ILE A 380 -5.01 -22.14 7.10
C ILE A 380 -3.94 -22.99 6.38
N GLY A 381 -4.28 -24.21 5.93
CA GLY A 381 -3.37 -25.06 5.14
C GLY A 381 -2.03 -25.39 5.82
N GLY A 382 -1.99 -25.40 7.16
CA GLY A 382 -0.76 -25.59 7.93
C GLY A 382 0.07 -24.32 8.11
N THR A 383 -0.28 -23.23 7.46
CA THR A 383 0.33 -21.89 7.59
C THR A 383 -0.41 -21.07 8.63
N ARG A 384 0.30 -20.13 9.28
CA ARG A 384 -0.29 -19.23 10.25
C ARG A 384 0.25 -17.81 10.03
N ILE A 385 -0.66 -16.85 9.89
CA ILE A 385 -0.39 -15.43 9.90
C ILE A 385 -0.75 -14.91 11.29
N SER A 386 0.10 -14.08 11.89
CA SER A 386 -0.13 -13.45 13.18
C SER A 386 0.28 -11.99 13.14
N GLY A 387 -0.50 -11.15 13.80
CA GLY A 387 -0.22 -9.72 13.89
C GLY A 387 -1.31 -8.99 14.67
N GLY A 388 -1.02 -7.79 15.11
CA GLY A 388 -1.88 -7.04 16.01
C GLY A 388 -1.98 -7.69 17.39
N ARG A 389 -2.18 -6.89 18.41
CA ARG A 389 -2.27 -7.35 19.81
C ARG A 389 -3.73 -7.35 20.27
N PRO A 390 -4.30 -8.48 20.72
CA PRO A 390 -5.57 -8.48 21.42
C PRO A 390 -5.39 -7.90 22.83
N GLU A 391 -6.41 -7.22 23.33
CA GLU A 391 -6.50 -6.75 24.70
C GLU A 391 -7.78 -7.25 25.36
N ALA A 392 -7.67 -7.69 26.63
CA ALA A 392 -8.83 -8.16 27.37
C ALA A 392 -9.78 -6.96 27.65
N GLY A 393 -11.04 -7.14 27.34
CA GLY A 393 -12.04 -6.09 27.52
C GLY A 393 -12.17 -5.11 26.34
N GLU A 394 -11.30 -5.19 25.32
CA GLU A 394 -11.30 -4.29 24.18
C GLU A 394 -11.91 -4.92 22.92
N TRP A 395 -12.66 -4.12 22.17
CA TRP A 395 -13.25 -4.53 20.90
C TRP A 395 -12.26 -4.44 19.74
N ALA A 396 -12.19 -5.50 18.96
CA ALA A 396 -11.47 -5.51 17.69
C ALA A 396 -12.32 -6.15 16.59
N TYR A 397 -12.21 -5.65 15.35
CA TYR A 397 -12.68 -6.35 14.16
C TYR A 397 -11.53 -7.18 13.60
N VAL A 398 -11.71 -8.47 13.46
CA VAL A 398 -10.70 -9.37 12.91
C VAL A 398 -11.24 -10.06 11.66
N LEU A 399 -10.41 -10.15 10.60
CA LEU A 399 -10.77 -10.79 9.35
C LEU A 399 -9.59 -11.58 8.79
N GLY A 400 -9.80 -12.86 8.52
CA GLY A 400 -8.89 -13.73 7.79
C GLY A 400 -9.35 -13.88 6.35
N LEU A 401 -8.45 -13.77 5.40
CA LEU A 401 -8.67 -13.89 3.96
C LEU A 401 -7.71 -14.89 3.36
N TYR A 402 -8.22 -15.78 2.49
CA TYR A 402 -7.41 -16.59 1.59
C TYR A 402 -7.79 -16.28 0.14
N ASP A 403 -6.80 -16.02 -0.70
CA ASP A 403 -6.96 -15.73 -2.12
C ASP A 403 -6.25 -16.82 -2.94
N THR A 404 -7.04 -17.64 -3.64
CA THR A 404 -6.52 -18.74 -4.47
C THR A 404 -5.73 -18.29 -5.69
N GLU A 405 -6.00 -17.10 -6.21
CA GLU A 405 -5.30 -16.59 -7.40
C GLU A 405 -3.85 -16.26 -7.10
N THR A 406 -3.62 -15.65 -5.93
CA THR A 406 -2.27 -15.31 -5.45
C THR A 406 -1.66 -16.40 -4.59
N GLY A 407 -2.46 -17.35 -4.10
CA GLY A 407 -2.04 -18.34 -3.11
C GLY A 407 -1.79 -17.76 -1.72
N LEU A 408 -2.15 -16.49 -1.46
CA LEU A 408 -1.81 -15.79 -0.24
C LEU A 408 -2.96 -15.80 0.78
N ALA A 409 -2.59 -16.05 2.02
CA ALA A 409 -3.44 -15.80 3.17
C ALA A 409 -3.06 -14.48 3.84
N ARG A 410 -4.06 -13.72 4.34
CA ARG A 410 -3.91 -12.40 4.98
C ARG A 410 -4.73 -12.33 6.25
N LEU A 411 -4.29 -11.48 7.17
CA LEU A 411 -5.01 -11.14 8.38
C LEU A 411 -5.22 -9.63 8.43
N TYR A 412 -6.44 -9.18 8.73
CA TYR A 412 -6.75 -7.78 9.00
C TYR A 412 -7.22 -7.65 10.44
N VAL A 413 -6.77 -6.60 11.10
CA VAL A 413 -7.20 -6.20 12.45
C VAL A 413 -7.60 -4.74 12.40
N ASN A 414 -8.81 -4.43 12.86
CA ASN A 414 -9.39 -3.09 12.81
C ASN A 414 -9.27 -2.43 11.41
N GLY A 415 -9.46 -3.25 10.35
CA GLY A 415 -9.42 -2.81 8.96
C GLY A 415 -8.03 -2.65 8.35
N GLN A 416 -6.96 -2.81 9.11
CA GLN A 416 -5.58 -2.74 8.63
C GLN A 416 -4.97 -4.14 8.48
N GLU A 417 -4.15 -4.33 7.46
CA GLU A 417 -3.43 -5.60 7.29
C GLU A 417 -2.43 -5.79 8.44
N ALA A 418 -2.58 -6.88 9.19
CA ALA A 418 -1.78 -7.21 10.34
C ALA A 418 -0.94 -8.46 10.08
N GLY A 419 0.37 -8.37 10.31
CA GLY A 419 1.32 -9.42 9.94
C GLY A 419 1.61 -9.42 8.44
N THR A 420 2.45 -10.36 8.01
CA THR A 420 2.86 -10.48 6.60
C THR A 420 2.00 -11.51 5.90
N ALA A 421 1.46 -11.16 4.74
CA ALA A 421 0.77 -12.10 3.85
C ALA A 421 1.69 -13.28 3.51
N THR A 422 1.16 -14.50 3.63
CA THR A 422 1.97 -15.72 3.54
C THR A 422 1.29 -16.74 2.62
N GLU A 423 2.08 -17.42 1.80
CA GLU A 423 1.60 -18.50 0.94
C GLU A 423 0.98 -19.64 1.76
N ALA A 424 -0.17 -20.13 1.32
CA ALA A 424 -0.89 -21.22 1.92
C ALA A 424 -1.43 -22.17 0.84
N THR A 425 -1.49 -23.44 1.17
CA THR A 425 -2.03 -24.49 0.29
C THR A 425 -3.12 -25.27 1.03
N PRO A 426 -4.30 -24.68 1.25
CA PRO A 426 -5.38 -25.36 1.93
C PRO A 426 -6.00 -26.45 1.07
N SER A 427 -6.67 -27.39 1.73
CA SER A 427 -7.50 -28.40 1.07
C SER A 427 -8.97 -28.16 1.39
N ALA A 428 -9.86 -28.58 0.51
CA ALA A 428 -11.30 -28.53 0.74
C ALA A 428 -11.67 -29.36 2.00
N VAL A 429 -12.45 -28.76 2.89
CA VAL A 429 -13.04 -29.44 4.03
C VAL A 429 -14.55 -29.22 4.04
N THR A 430 -15.29 -30.27 4.39
CA THR A 430 -16.75 -30.30 4.32
C THR A 430 -17.42 -30.35 5.70
N GLY A 431 -16.64 -30.19 6.77
CA GLY A 431 -17.17 -30.22 8.12
C GLY A 431 -17.89 -28.92 8.52
N ASP A 432 -18.52 -28.95 9.69
CA ASP A 432 -19.34 -27.88 10.18
C ASP A 432 -18.55 -26.60 10.47
N PHE A 433 -19.13 -25.46 10.11
CA PHE A 433 -18.63 -24.16 10.52
C PHE A 433 -18.90 -23.95 12.03
N GLN A 434 -17.92 -23.42 12.75
CA GLN A 434 -17.98 -23.18 14.19
C GLN A 434 -17.69 -21.71 14.49
N ILE A 435 -18.43 -21.14 15.45
CA ILE A 435 -18.17 -19.84 16.05
C ILE A 435 -17.85 -20.10 17.53
N GLY A 436 -16.74 -19.52 18.00
CA GLY A 436 -16.32 -19.60 19.39
C GLY A 436 -15.54 -20.86 19.79
N ARG A 437 -15.13 -21.70 18.86
CA ARG A 437 -14.28 -22.88 19.12
C ARG A 437 -13.62 -23.43 17.87
N ALA A 438 -12.64 -24.30 18.05
CA ALA A 438 -12.00 -25.05 16.96
C ALA A 438 -11.90 -26.55 17.25
N ARG A 439 -11.93 -27.39 16.21
CA ARG A 439 -11.75 -28.84 16.31
C ARG A 439 -10.29 -29.18 16.61
N GLY A 440 -10.07 -30.10 17.56
CA GLY A 440 -8.78 -30.67 17.88
C GLY A 440 -8.84 -32.19 17.98
N LYS A 441 -7.71 -32.86 18.16
CA LYS A 441 -7.63 -34.33 18.25
C LYS A 441 -8.47 -34.91 19.38
N ALA A 442 -8.56 -34.21 20.51
CA ALA A 442 -9.30 -34.65 21.70
C ALA A 442 -10.72 -34.07 21.79
N GLY A 443 -11.22 -33.40 20.74
CA GLY A 443 -12.50 -32.72 20.75
C GLY A 443 -12.35 -31.22 20.45
N TYR A 444 -13.35 -30.41 20.82
CA TYR A 444 -13.29 -28.96 20.61
C TYR A 444 -12.42 -28.30 21.68
N ARG A 445 -11.63 -27.32 21.26
CA ARG A 445 -10.65 -26.53 22.03
C ARG A 445 -10.70 -25.05 21.63
N ASP A 446 -9.80 -24.25 22.19
CA ASP A 446 -9.62 -22.83 21.88
C ASP A 446 -10.95 -22.08 21.99
N ARG A 447 -11.66 -22.31 23.14
CA ARG A 447 -13.01 -21.82 23.36
C ARG A 447 -12.99 -20.32 23.62
N TRP A 448 -13.89 -19.60 22.95
CA TRP A 448 -14.04 -18.18 23.15
C TRP A 448 -14.66 -17.86 24.50
N GLN A 449 -14.05 -16.94 25.23
CA GLN A 449 -14.61 -16.34 26.44
C GLN A 449 -14.69 -14.82 26.23
N GLY A 450 -15.89 -14.26 26.18
CA GLY A 450 -16.15 -12.87 25.87
C GLY A 450 -17.22 -12.69 24.82
N GLU A 451 -17.27 -11.53 24.20
CA GLU A 451 -18.33 -11.12 23.27
C GLU A 451 -17.91 -11.31 21.82
N ILE A 452 -18.90 -11.64 20.98
CA ILE A 452 -18.76 -11.79 19.53
C ILE A 452 -19.97 -11.11 18.87
N GLY A 453 -19.76 -10.34 17.81
CA GLY A 453 -20.82 -9.71 17.00
C GLY A 453 -20.49 -9.74 15.52
N ASP A 454 -21.55 -9.75 14.69
CA ASP A 454 -21.53 -9.62 13.24
C ASP A 454 -20.47 -10.49 12.53
N VAL A 455 -20.57 -11.80 12.73
CA VAL A 455 -19.71 -12.78 12.06
C VAL A 455 -20.14 -12.91 10.61
N ARG A 456 -19.20 -12.68 9.68
CA ARG A 456 -19.43 -12.72 8.23
C ARG A 456 -18.47 -13.68 7.55
N THR A 457 -18.95 -14.29 6.46
CA THR A 457 -18.13 -15.11 5.55
C THR A 457 -18.40 -14.72 4.11
N TYR A 458 -17.37 -14.69 3.29
CA TYR A 458 -17.42 -14.31 1.88
C TYR A 458 -16.75 -15.39 1.02
N ASP A 459 -17.24 -15.54 -0.23
CA ASP A 459 -16.68 -16.44 -1.26
C ASP A 459 -15.84 -15.66 -2.30
N ARG A 460 -15.26 -14.54 -1.89
CA ARG A 460 -14.47 -13.64 -2.69
C ARG A 460 -13.40 -12.95 -1.86
N VAL A 461 -12.53 -12.23 -2.51
CA VAL A 461 -11.60 -11.32 -1.82
C VAL A 461 -12.39 -10.17 -1.19
N VAL A 462 -12.18 -9.93 0.09
CA VAL A 462 -12.52 -8.69 0.77
C VAL A 462 -11.33 -7.75 0.57
N VAL A 463 -11.51 -6.72 -0.25
CA VAL A 463 -10.45 -5.77 -0.59
C VAL A 463 -10.12 -4.87 0.61
N PRO A 464 -8.90 -4.26 0.68
CA PRO A 464 -8.49 -3.46 1.85
C PRO A 464 -9.47 -2.34 2.22
N ALA A 465 -10.02 -1.64 1.23
CA ALA A 465 -11.01 -0.58 1.49
C ALA A 465 -12.31 -1.14 2.13
N GLU A 466 -12.76 -2.34 1.72
CA GLU A 466 -13.90 -2.99 2.33
C GLU A 466 -13.58 -3.53 3.73
N ALA A 467 -12.37 -4.06 3.96
CA ALA A 467 -11.92 -4.47 5.29
C ALA A 467 -11.92 -3.29 6.27
N ALA A 468 -11.47 -2.11 5.82
CA ALA A 468 -11.52 -0.88 6.59
C ALA A 468 -12.98 -0.45 6.89
N GLU A 469 -13.88 -0.55 5.91
CA GLU A 469 -15.30 -0.20 6.11
C GLU A 469 -16.00 -1.18 7.06
N LEU A 470 -15.70 -2.48 7.02
CA LEU A 470 -16.25 -3.48 7.94
C LEU A 470 -15.84 -3.24 9.40
N ALA A 471 -14.66 -2.69 9.60
CA ALA A 471 -14.12 -2.35 10.91
C ALA A 471 -14.45 -0.90 11.35
N ARG A 472 -15.15 -0.15 10.49
CA ARG A 472 -15.38 1.27 10.70
C ARG A 472 -16.27 1.51 11.92
N ARG A 473 -15.81 2.43 12.76
CA ARG A 473 -16.59 3.05 13.81
C ARG A 473 -16.88 4.48 13.40
N THR A 474 -18.14 4.89 13.35
CA THR A 474 -18.50 6.28 13.06
C THR A 474 -18.28 7.12 14.31
N PRO A 475 -17.41 8.12 14.30
CA PRO A 475 -17.23 9.02 15.44
C PRO A 475 -18.57 9.64 15.83
N GLN A 476 -18.78 9.86 17.13
CA GLN A 476 -19.98 10.48 17.68
C GLN A 476 -19.55 11.69 18.51
N GLU A 477 -20.16 12.83 18.26
CA GLU A 477 -19.98 14.00 19.10
C GLU A 477 -20.55 13.73 20.48
N ARG A 478 -19.74 13.96 21.52
CA ARG A 478 -20.04 13.69 22.92
C ARG A 478 -20.17 14.93 23.75
N GLY A 479 -19.64 16.04 23.27
CA GLY A 479 -19.78 17.36 23.88
C GLY A 479 -19.43 18.44 22.89
N HIS A 480 -20.23 19.50 22.92
CA HIS A 480 -20.02 20.70 22.13
C HIS A 480 -20.34 21.94 22.97
N TRP A 481 -19.32 22.70 23.27
CA TRP A 481 -19.39 23.93 24.04
C TRP A 481 -19.07 25.11 23.13
N SER A 482 -20.12 25.75 22.61
CA SER A 482 -19.98 26.89 21.69
C SER A 482 -19.49 28.17 22.38
N LEU A 483 -19.47 28.19 23.72
CA LEU A 483 -19.00 29.32 24.53
C LEU A 483 -19.69 30.68 24.23
N GLU A 484 -20.88 30.62 23.65
CA GLU A 484 -21.74 31.75 23.33
C GLU A 484 -22.43 32.32 24.59
N SER A 485 -22.67 31.47 25.58
CA SER A 485 -23.41 31.86 26.79
C SER A 485 -23.00 31.03 28.00
N ALA A 486 -23.13 31.63 29.18
CA ALA A 486 -23.01 30.95 30.46
C ALA A 486 -24.06 31.45 31.45
N SER A 487 -24.59 30.57 32.28
CA SER A 487 -25.47 30.95 33.38
C SER A 487 -24.88 30.39 34.67
N GLU A 488 -24.76 31.25 35.69
CA GLU A 488 -24.17 30.88 36.99
C GLU A 488 -22.73 30.32 36.86
N GLY A 489 -21.95 30.74 35.86
CA GLY A 489 -20.61 30.24 35.59
C GLY A 489 -20.55 28.91 34.88
N LEU A 490 -21.65 28.44 34.32
CA LEU A 490 -21.75 27.19 33.56
C LEU A 490 -22.07 27.49 32.09
N SER A 491 -21.19 27.14 31.17
CA SER A 491 -21.44 27.14 29.71
C SER A 491 -22.05 25.79 29.34
N PRO A 492 -23.24 25.76 28.68
CA PRO A 492 -23.94 24.52 28.38
C PRO A 492 -23.23 23.70 27.31
N ASP A 493 -23.35 22.39 27.42
CA ASP A 493 -23.12 21.48 26.30
C ASP A 493 -24.35 21.46 25.38
N LEU A 494 -24.19 21.71 24.09
CA LEU A 494 -25.29 21.74 23.12
C LEU A 494 -26.01 20.39 22.97
N HIS A 495 -25.33 19.28 23.32
CA HIS A 495 -25.94 17.94 23.37
C HIS A 495 -26.60 17.58 24.71
N GLY A 496 -26.59 18.54 25.68
CA GLY A 496 -27.22 18.35 26.99
C GLY A 496 -26.42 17.46 27.93
N GLY A 497 -25.12 17.25 27.67
CA GLY A 497 -24.19 16.55 28.52
C GLY A 497 -23.64 17.42 29.66
N GLN A 498 -22.35 17.25 30.01
CA GLN A 498 -21.71 18.01 31.10
C GLN A 498 -21.42 19.44 30.68
N PRO A 499 -21.83 20.48 31.45
CA PRO A 499 -21.43 21.86 31.16
C PRO A 499 -19.95 22.08 31.44
N LEU A 500 -19.36 23.08 30.77
CA LEU A 500 -18.06 23.64 31.14
C LEU A 500 -18.27 24.66 32.27
N LYS A 501 -17.57 24.46 33.40
CA LYS A 501 -17.57 25.33 34.55
C LYS A 501 -16.44 26.34 34.45
N LEU A 502 -16.79 27.59 34.37
CA LEU A 502 -15.85 28.72 34.37
C LEU A 502 -15.34 28.99 35.78
N VAL A 503 -14.01 29.11 35.94
CA VAL A 503 -13.36 29.25 37.25
C VAL A 503 -12.26 30.34 37.17
N GLY A 504 -12.04 31.00 38.27
CA GLY A 504 -10.99 32.01 38.42
C GLY A 504 -11.22 33.24 37.52
N GLY A 505 -10.20 33.64 36.77
CA GLY A 505 -10.27 34.73 35.82
C GLY A 505 -10.87 34.40 34.46
N ALA A 506 -11.65 33.30 34.35
CA ALA A 506 -12.35 32.96 33.12
C ALA A 506 -13.63 33.76 32.98
N SER A 507 -13.90 34.37 31.83
CA SER A 507 -15.09 35.13 31.52
C SER A 507 -15.53 34.89 30.08
N LEU A 508 -16.82 35.11 29.80
CA LEU A 508 -17.31 35.08 28.42
C LEU A 508 -17.32 36.50 27.84
N TYR A 509 -16.79 36.64 26.67
CA TYR A 509 -16.94 37.81 25.83
C TYR A 509 -18.17 37.67 24.95
N ASN A 510 -19.13 38.58 25.09
CA ASN A 510 -20.42 38.56 24.39
C ASN A 510 -20.81 39.91 23.80
N GLU A 511 -19.84 40.81 23.63
CA GLU A 511 -20.18 42.10 23.06
C GLU A 511 -20.32 41.97 21.53
N PRO A 512 -21.49 42.36 20.97
CA PRO A 512 -21.62 42.39 19.52
C PRO A 512 -20.63 43.44 18.98
N PRO A 513 -20.03 43.21 17.80
CA PRO A 513 -19.15 44.19 17.19
C PRO A 513 -19.91 45.49 17.03
N GLN A 514 -19.49 46.53 17.76
CA GLN A 514 -20.07 47.85 17.58
C GLN A 514 -19.65 48.35 16.19
N SER A 515 -20.61 48.52 15.29
CA SER A 515 -20.39 49.18 14.02
C SER A 515 -20.14 50.67 14.28
N CYS A 516 -18.90 50.98 14.56
CA CYS A 516 -18.44 52.36 14.75
C CYS A 516 -18.16 52.96 13.38
N GLU A 517 -19.06 53.84 12.92
CA GLU A 517 -18.90 54.57 11.67
C GLU A 517 -18.60 56.04 12.00
N PRO A 518 -17.33 56.48 12.06
CA PRO A 518 -16.96 57.86 12.48
C PRO A 518 -17.61 58.96 11.66
N TRP A 519 -18.07 58.68 10.44
CA TRP A 519 -18.82 59.61 9.60
C TRP A 519 -20.32 59.72 9.96
N ILE A 520 -20.83 58.79 10.75
CA ILE A 520 -22.21 58.81 11.27
C ILE A 520 -22.20 59.31 12.71
N ASP A 521 -21.26 58.87 13.54
CA ASP A 521 -21.06 59.28 14.92
C ASP A 521 -19.62 59.71 15.14
N PRO A 522 -19.35 61.04 15.19
CA PRO A 522 -18.00 61.58 15.35
C PRO A 522 -17.35 61.30 16.72
N ASP A 523 -18.11 60.91 17.71
CA ASP A 523 -17.65 60.58 19.06
C ASP A 523 -17.37 59.05 19.21
N CYS A 524 -17.57 58.30 18.16
CA CYS A 524 -17.30 56.89 18.14
C CYS A 524 -15.78 56.62 18.06
N ASP A 525 -15.30 55.80 18.99
CA ASP A 525 -13.90 55.37 19.00
C ASP A 525 -13.72 54.20 17.98
N PRO A 526 -12.94 54.42 16.92
CA PRO A 526 -12.61 53.35 15.96
C PRO A 526 -11.56 52.37 16.49
N SER A 527 -11.38 52.25 17.81
CA SER A 527 -10.48 51.25 18.40
C SER A 527 -10.80 49.86 17.87
N PRO A 528 -9.79 49.03 17.60
CA PRO A 528 -10.04 47.71 17.01
C PRO A 528 -10.96 46.91 17.92
N THR A 529 -12.18 46.68 17.43
CA THR A 529 -13.16 45.83 18.11
C THR A 529 -12.59 44.39 18.10
N VAL A 530 -12.47 43.80 19.27
CA VAL A 530 -12.17 42.39 19.36
C VAL A 530 -13.38 41.61 18.84
N TYR A 531 -13.21 40.88 17.75
CA TYR A 531 -14.30 40.06 17.19
C TYR A 531 -14.36 38.71 17.92
N PRO A 532 -15.56 38.13 18.13
CA PRO A 532 -15.70 36.74 18.53
C PRO A 532 -14.89 35.82 17.60
N LEU A 533 -14.39 34.71 18.12
CA LEU A 533 -13.66 33.74 17.31
C LEU A 533 -14.60 33.03 16.32
N VAL A 534 -15.74 32.57 16.84
CA VAL A 534 -16.85 32.01 16.07
C VAL A 534 -18.15 32.57 16.65
N GLY A 535 -19.20 32.72 15.87
CA GLY A 535 -20.50 33.14 16.35
C GLY A 535 -20.54 34.51 16.99
N SER A 536 -21.08 34.63 18.19
CA SER A 536 -21.32 35.90 18.93
C SER A 536 -20.55 36.02 20.25
N GLY A 537 -19.87 34.98 20.71
CA GLY A 537 -19.12 34.92 21.96
C GLY A 537 -17.82 34.14 21.89
N HIS A 538 -17.07 34.12 22.95
CA HIS A 538 -15.95 33.22 23.22
C HIS A 538 -15.54 33.27 24.69
N LEU A 539 -14.75 32.31 25.14
CA LEU A 539 -14.16 32.29 26.49
C LEU A 539 -12.86 33.06 26.53
N ASP A 540 -12.78 34.10 27.38
CA ASP A 540 -11.55 34.82 27.69
C ASP A 540 -10.89 34.29 28.96
N LEU A 541 -9.57 34.10 28.93
CA LEU A 541 -8.73 33.56 29.97
C LEU A 541 -7.58 34.52 30.31
N ASP A 542 -7.38 34.79 31.63
CA ASP A 542 -6.48 35.80 32.15
C ASP A 542 -4.98 35.45 32.21
N GLY A 543 -4.60 34.21 31.86
CA GLY A 543 -3.23 33.70 31.95
C GLY A 543 -2.69 33.47 33.38
N ILE A 544 -3.54 33.63 34.41
CA ILE A 544 -3.14 33.59 35.81
C ILE A 544 -3.89 32.53 36.61
N SER A 545 -5.23 32.53 36.48
CA SER A 545 -6.12 31.68 37.27
C SER A 545 -7.35 31.21 36.51
N GLY A 546 -7.60 31.79 35.33
CA GLY A 546 -8.76 31.50 34.49
C GLY A 546 -8.65 30.15 33.78
N TYR A 547 -9.70 29.34 33.93
CA TYR A 547 -9.86 28.10 33.18
C TYR A 547 -11.34 27.72 33.13
N ALA A 548 -11.68 26.77 32.20
CA ALA A 548 -12.97 26.11 32.26
C ALA A 548 -12.78 24.58 32.31
N ALA A 549 -13.73 23.87 32.95
CA ALA A 549 -13.59 22.41 33.08
C ALA A 549 -14.95 21.70 33.15
N THR A 550 -14.99 20.45 32.67
CA THR A 550 -16.07 19.50 32.92
C THR A 550 -15.85 18.78 34.26
N ASP A 551 -16.91 18.25 34.88
CA ASP A 551 -16.78 17.50 36.17
C ASP A 551 -16.19 16.11 35.96
N GLY A 552 -16.34 15.49 34.80
CA GLY A 552 -15.79 14.20 34.42
C GLY A 552 -15.20 14.22 33.03
N PRO A 553 -14.57 13.10 32.59
CA PRO A 553 -13.93 13.04 31.27
C PRO A 553 -14.90 13.33 30.13
N ALA A 554 -14.47 14.11 29.16
CA ALA A 554 -15.22 14.38 27.95
C ALA A 554 -15.01 13.29 26.89
N VAL A 555 -13.83 12.64 26.90
CA VAL A 555 -13.45 11.53 26.02
C VAL A 555 -12.82 10.39 26.81
N ASP A 556 -12.95 9.17 26.29
CA ASP A 556 -12.20 8.01 26.78
C ASP A 556 -10.80 8.01 26.15
N THR A 557 -9.79 8.34 26.95
CA THR A 557 -8.39 8.40 26.48
C THR A 557 -7.77 7.02 26.26
N GLY A 558 -8.44 5.95 26.65
CA GLY A 558 -8.04 4.57 26.37
C GLY A 558 -8.50 4.03 25.02
N ASP A 559 -9.50 4.67 24.38
CA ASP A 559 -10.01 4.31 23.04
C ASP A 559 -9.70 5.44 22.04
N SER A 560 -10.18 5.29 20.82
CA SER A 560 -10.10 6.36 19.80
C SER A 560 -10.95 7.56 20.21
N PHE A 561 -10.40 8.77 20.10
CA PHE A 561 -11.09 10.01 20.40
C PHE A 561 -10.61 11.17 19.52
N THR A 562 -11.43 12.22 19.48
CA THR A 562 -11.04 13.51 18.92
C THR A 562 -11.50 14.64 19.85
N VAL A 563 -10.64 15.64 20.11
CA VAL A 563 -10.98 16.88 20.81
C VAL A 563 -10.50 18.03 19.96
N ALA A 564 -11.37 19.01 19.72
CA ALA A 564 -11.07 20.18 18.92
C ALA A 564 -11.47 21.48 19.64
N ALA A 565 -10.82 22.59 19.27
CA ALA A 565 -11.18 23.92 19.72
C ALA A 565 -10.60 24.99 18.78
N VAL A 566 -11.13 26.21 18.88
CA VAL A 566 -10.52 27.41 18.29
C VAL A 566 -9.81 28.16 19.40
N VAL A 567 -8.57 28.60 19.17
CA VAL A 567 -7.76 29.33 20.16
C VAL A 567 -7.12 30.57 19.54
N ARG A 568 -7.15 31.68 20.27
CA ARG A 568 -6.41 32.90 19.95
C ARG A 568 -5.56 33.29 21.16
N LEU A 569 -4.25 33.44 20.94
CA LEU A 569 -3.34 33.92 21.98
C LEU A 569 -3.48 35.45 22.13
N ALA A 570 -3.53 35.94 23.35
CA ALA A 570 -3.64 37.39 23.61
C ALA A 570 -2.33 38.16 23.34
N ASP A 571 -1.18 37.47 23.50
CA ASP A 571 0.14 38.07 23.43
C ASP A 571 0.85 37.77 22.10
N GLU A 572 1.44 38.76 21.45
CA GLU A 572 2.33 38.59 20.31
C GLU A 572 3.65 37.89 20.67
N ALA A 573 4.06 37.96 21.93
CA ALA A 573 5.27 37.34 22.45
C ALA A 573 5.03 36.75 23.86
N PRO A 574 4.32 35.61 23.92
CA PRO A 574 4.07 34.95 25.21
C PRO A 574 5.39 34.64 25.94
N ALA A 575 5.41 34.81 27.25
CA ALA A 575 6.63 34.66 28.05
C ALA A 575 6.89 33.19 28.50
N HIS A 576 5.87 32.37 28.54
CA HIS A 576 5.93 30.99 29.05
C HIS A 576 4.97 30.07 28.26
N PRO A 577 5.13 28.73 28.35
CA PRO A 577 4.18 27.80 27.76
C PRO A 577 2.77 27.99 28.34
N MET A 578 1.76 27.83 27.49
CA MET A 578 0.35 27.99 27.85
C MET A 578 -0.45 26.80 27.29
N THR A 579 -1.21 26.14 28.15
CA THR A 579 -2.04 24.99 27.77
C THR A 579 -3.42 25.46 27.33
N VAL A 580 -3.83 25.01 26.13
CA VAL A 580 -5.14 25.27 25.55
C VAL A 580 -6.17 24.27 26.03
N LEU A 581 -5.87 22.97 25.87
CA LEU A 581 -6.73 21.84 26.23
C LEU A 581 -5.92 20.77 26.95
N SER A 582 -6.50 20.16 27.97
CA SER A 582 -5.96 18.96 28.58
C SER A 582 -7.06 18.08 29.16
N GLN A 583 -6.79 16.79 29.29
CA GLN A 583 -7.61 15.86 30.09
C GLN A 583 -6.68 14.84 30.73
N GLY A 584 -6.82 14.65 32.05
CA GLY A 584 -5.86 13.82 32.77
C GLY A 584 -6.44 13.08 33.97
N GLY A 585 -5.56 12.66 34.83
CA GLY A 585 -5.84 11.99 36.09
C GLY A 585 -5.57 12.88 37.28
N ALA A 586 -5.05 12.25 38.34
CA ALA A 586 -4.70 12.94 39.58
C ALA A 586 -3.29 13.58 39.55
N HIS A 587 -2.40 13.06 38.71
CA HIS A 587 -0.97 13.39 38.73
C HIS A 587 -0.41 13.87 37.41
N GLY A 588 -1.13 13.68 36.29
CA GLY A 588 -0.69 14.09 34.96
C GLY A 588 -1.83 14.11 33.96
N ASP A 589 -1.55 14.68 32.78
CA ASP A 589 -2.48 14.76 31.66
C ASP A 589 -2.30 13.57 30.73
N ALA A 590 -3.38 12.88 30.38
CA ALA A 590 -3.33 11.85 29.34
C ALA A 590 -3.02 12.47 27.97
N PHE A 591 -3.59 13.64 27.72
CA PHE A 591 -3.16 14.53 26.62
C PHE A 591 -3.20 15.99 27.07
N ARG A 592 -2.33 16.79 26.49
CA ARG A 592 -2.25 18.23 26.69
C ARG A 592 -1.80 18.92 25.40
N VAL A 593 -2.59 19.87 24.92
CA VAL A 593 -2.20 20.76 23.81
C VAL A 593 -1.76 22.10 24.39
N ARG A 594 -0.54 22.51 24.11
CA ARG A 594 0.04 23.76 24.60
C ARG A 594 0.75 24.55 23.51
N TYR A 595 0.82 25.87 23.66
CA TYR A 595 1.70 26.73 22.90
C TYR A 595 3.04 26.89 23.62
N VAL A 596 4.16 26.69 22.89
CA VAL A 596 5.53 26.80 23.42
C VAL A 596 6.24 27.97 22.75
N PRO A 597 6.33 29.14 23.40
CA PRO A 597 6.89 30.36 22.78
C PRO A 597 8.35 30.24 22.36
N SER A 598 9.16 29.53 23.12
CA SER A 598 10.59 29.33 22.81
C SER A 598 10.83 28.50 21.54
N ALA A 599 9.83 27.73 21.14
CA ALA A 599 9.86 26.85 19.93
C ALA A 599 8.95 27.39 18.82
N LEU A 600 8.16 28.45 19.06
CA LEU A 600 7.17 29.02 18.15
C LEU A 600 6.26 27.92 17.53
N ARG A 601 5.64 27.10 18.38
CA ARG A 601 4.79 25.98 17.93
C ARG A 601 3.73 25.60 18.94
N PHE A 602 2.66 24.99 18.44
CA PHE A 602 1.79 24.17 19.27
C PHE A 602 2.42 22.77 19.47
N GLU A 603 2.30 22.25 20.68
CA GLU A 603 2.70 20.90 21.03
C GLU A 603 1.52 20.12 21.60
N LEU A 604 1.36 18.89 21.13
CA LEU A 604 0.57 17.86 21.78
C LEU A 604 1.52 16.98 22.60
N VAL A 605 1.27 16.89 23.88
CA VAL A 605 2.00 16.03 24.81
C VAL A 605 1.04 14.97 25.31
N VAL A 606 1.41 13.71 25.18
CA VAL A 606 0.65 12.56 25.70
C VAL A 606 1.50 11.75 26.67
N SER A 607 0.94 11.43 27.82
CA SER A 607 1.64 10.73 28.90
C SER A 607 1.32 9.23 28.89
N HIS A 608 2.32 8.42 29.21
CA HIS A 608 2.18 6.96 29.27
C HIS A 608 1.70 6.44 30.63
N ALA A 609 1.51 7.29 31.62
CA ALA A 609 0.94 6.90 32.93
C ALA A 609 0.38 8.12 33.68
N ASP A 610 -0.59 7.92 34.58
CA ASP A 610 -1.01 8.93 35.59
C ASP A 610 0.00 8.99 36.75
N ALA A 611 1.18 9.52 36.42
CA ALA A 611 2.27 9.65 37.39
C ALA A 611 3.10 10.87 37.13
N GLN A 612 3.56 11.53 38.17
CA GLN A 612 4.47 12.66 38.02
C GLN A 612 5.80 12.21 37.40
N GLY A 613 6.20 12.84 36.30
CA GLY A 613 7.42 12.51 35.54
C GLY A 613 7.30 11.21 34.75
N ALA A 614 6.08 10.83 34.37
CA ALA A 614 5.85 9.74 33.44
C ALA A 614 6.51 10.05 32.09
N ASP A 615 6.85 8.99 31.33
CA ASP A 615 7.32 9.12 29.96
C ASP A 615 6.25 9.81 29.11
N GLU A 616 6.67 10.72 28.23
CA GLU A 616 5.80 11.49 27.37
C GLU A 616 6.17 11.32 25.89
N THR A 617 5.18 11.27 25.03
CA THR A 617 5.33 11.45 23.57
C THR A 617 4.91 12.85 23.21
N VAL A 618 5.74 13.56 22.41
CA VAL A 618 5.50 14.95 22.03
C VAL A 618 5.53 15.07 20.52
N VAL A 619 4.51 15.71 19.97
CA VAL A 619 4.44 16.13 18.56
C VAL A 619 4.17 17.62 18.49
N GLY A 620 4.66 18.32 17.45
CA GLY A 620 4.50 19.76 17.39
C GLY A 620 4.40 20.31 15.98
N ILE A 621 3.59 21.38 15.82
CA ILE A 621 3.39 22.09 14.55
C ILE A 621 3.85 23.55 14.75
N PRO A 622 4.75 24.07 13.89
CA PRO A 622 5.16 25.47 13.92
C PRO A 622 3.96 26.41 13.76
N ALA A 623 3.87 27.40 14.61
CA ALA A 623 2.85 28.44 14.57
C ALA A 623 3.38 29.72 15.18
N LEU A 624 3.09 30.87 14.56
CA LEU A 624 3.39 32.18 15.14
C LEU A 624 2.25 32.56 16.10
N PRO A 625 2.54 33.36 17.15
CA PRO A 625 1.47 33.91 17.97
C PRO A 625 0.54 34.76 17.09
N ASP A 626 -0.72 34.41 17.02
CA ASP A 626 -1.75 35.19 16.32
C ASP A 626 -2.39 36.16 17.33
N SER A 627 -1.75 37.29 17.53
CA SER A 627 -2.26 38.34 18.42
C SER A 627 -3.06 39.39 17.67
N GLY A 628 -3.96 40.05 18.35
CA GLY A 628 -4.54 41.30 17.86
C GLY A 628 -5.76 41.15 16.95
N GLY A 629 -6.63 40.21 17.14
CA GLY A 629 -7.95 40.15 16.50
C GLY A 629 -8.03 39.27 15.23
N GLY A 630 -7.05 38.41 15.02
CA GLY A 630 -7.12 37.38 14.02
C GLY A 630 -8.21 36.30 14.32
N GLN A 631 -8.49 35.45 13.38
CA GLN A 631 -9.52 34.40 13.52
C GLN A 631 -9.11 33.27 14.48
N GLY A 632 -7.87 33.29 15.01
CA GLY A 632 -7.30 32.26 15.84
C GLY A 632 -6.92 30.99 15.04
N TYR A 633 -6.39 30.02 15.74
CA TYR A 633 -6.05 28.70 15.22
C TYR A 633 -7.12 27.67 15.58
N ARG A 634 -7.49 26.83 14.63
CA ARG A 634 -8.33 25.66 14.88
C ARG A 634 -7.44 24.47 15.15
N ILE A 635 -7.45 23.98 16.39
CA ILE A 635 -6.65 22.83 16.80
C ILE A 635 -7.55 21.60 16.94
N ALA A 636 -7.00 20.42 16.58
CA ALA A 636 -7.65 19.16 16.90
C ALA A 636 -6.62 18.10 17.29
N VAL A 637 -6.95 17.32 18.30
CA VAL A 637 -6.21 16.12 18.73
C VAL A 637 -6.99 14.90 18.29
N VAL A 638 -6.35 14.00 17.58
CA VAL A 638 -6.95 12.72 17.16
C VAL A 638 -6.10 11.57 17.68
N HIS A 639 -6.67 10.73 18.53
CA HIS A 639 -6.12 9.44 18.89
C HIS A 639 -6.85 8.35 18.10
N ASP A 640 -6.13 7.62 17.28
CA ASP A 640 -6.62 6.44 16.59
C ASP A 640 -5.99 5.20 17.22
N ALA A 641 -6.74 4.55 18.09
CA ALA A 641 -6.33 3.33 18.79
C ALA A 641 -6.18 2.14 17.83
N ALA A 642 -6.84 2.17 16.66
CA ALA A 642 -6.74 1.11 15.66
C ALA A 642 -5.39 1.11 14.94
N SER A 643 -4.81 2.29 14.72
CA SER A 643 -3.51 2.47 14.08
C SER A 643 -2.37 2.76 15.08
N ASP A 644 -2.65 2.78 16.38
CA ASP A 644 -1.70 3.15 17.45
C ASP A 644 -1.03 4.51 17.17
N ARG A 645 -1.83 5.54 16.82
CA ARG A 645 -1.32 6.87 16.47
C ARG A 645 -2.03 7.98 17.21
N ILE A 646 -1.26 9.02 17.54
CA ILE A 646 -1.79 10.29 18.03
C ILE A 646 -1.36 11.41 17.08
N THR A 647 -2.29 12.28 16.72
CA THR A 647 -2.07 13.35 15.74
C THR A 647 -2.57 14.68 16.28
N LEU A 648 -1.78 15.72 16.11
CA LEU A 648 -2.20 17.11 16.26
C LEU A 648 -2.49 17.67 14.88
N TYR A 649 -3.64 18.31 14.72
CA TYR A 649 -4.01 19.08 13.52
C TYR A 649 -4.09 20.56 13.83
N LEU A 650 -3.68 21.37 12.85
CA LEU A 650 -3.82 22.82 12.87
C LEU A 650 -4.56 23.27 11.61
N ASP A 651 -5.66 24.02 11.79
CA ASP A 651 -6.53 24.50 10.70
C ASP A 651 -7.03 23.41 9.74
N GLY A 652 -7.11 22.18 10.23
CA GLY A 652 -7.61 21.01 9.48
C GLY A 652 -6.76 20.56 8.31
N GLN A 653 -5.57 21.13 8.10
CA GLN A 653 -4.68 20.86 6.97
C GLN A 653 -3.27 20.46 7.40
N GLU A 654 -2.66 21.22 8.32
CA GLU A 654 -1.34 20.90 8.84
C GLU A 654 -1.47 19.88 9.95
N SER A 655 -0.66 18.83 9.93
CA SER A 655 -0.66 17.79 10.95
C SER A 655 0.75 17.34 11.32
N ALA A 656 0.87 16.91 12.58
CA ALA A 656 2.04 16.21 13.08
C ALA A 656 1.57 15.03 13.92
N ASP A 657 2.21 13.89 13.78
CA ASP A 657 1.79 12.67 14.42
C ASP A 657 2.96 11.84 14.98
N ALA A 658 2.65 10.94 15.90
CA ALA A 658 3.59 9.98 16.43
C ALA A 658 2.91 8.63 16.70
N PRO A 659 3.66 7.52 16.68
CA PRO A 659 3.20 6.26 17.23
C PRO A 659 2.88 6.47 18.74
N PHE A 660 1.66 6.13 19.12
CA PHE A 660 1.22 6.22 20.49
C PHE A 660 0.14 5.18 20.75
N ARG A 661 0.33 4.47 21.84
CA ARG A 661 -0.66 3.54 22.39
C ARG A 661 -0.98 3.99 23.80
N SER A 662 -2.26 4.22 24.06
CA SER A 662 -2.71 4.55 25.41
C SER A 662 -2.49 3.36 26.34
N SER A 663 -1.87 3.61 27.49
CA SER A 663 -1.61 2.61 28.54
C SER A 663 -2.47 2.84 29.78
N TRP A 664 -3.28 3.89 29.80
CA TRP A 664 -4.18 4.22 30.89
C TRP A 664 -5.32 5.14 30.41
N THR A 665 -6.41 5.13 31.15
CA THR A 665 -7.58 5.97 30.87
C THR A 665 -7.69 7.08 31.90
N SER A 666 -7.82 8.31 31.43
CA SER A 666 -8.01 9.47 32.32
C SER A 666 -9.38 9.44 33.00
N THR A 667 -9.41 9.86 34.28
CA THR A 667 -10.65 9.95 35.08
C THR A 667 -11.06 11.39 35.37
N GLY A 668 -10.20 12.36 35.09
CA GLY A 668 -10.47 13.78 35.32
C GLY A 668 -11.23 14.43 34.15
N GLY A 669 -11.84 15.56 34.43
CA GLY A 669 -12.57 16.35 33.43
C GLY A 669 -11.67 17.00 32.38
N LEU A 670 -12.25 17.31 31.22
CA LEU A 670 -11.61 18.16 30.22
C LEU A 670 -11.33 19.52 30.82
N GLN A 671 -10.12 20.03 30.65
CA GLN A 671 -9.67 21.35 31.05
C GLN A 671 -9.47 22.22 29.82
N VAL A 672 -9.93 23.44 29.89
CA VAL A 672 -9.70 24.50 28.88
C VAL A 672 -8.88 25.58 29.56
N GLY A 673 -7.68 25.83 29.05
CA GLY A 673 -6.82 26.93 29.51
C GLY A 673 -5.86 26.58 30.64
N ARG A 674 -5.66 25.32 31.00
CA ARG A 674 -4.61 24.90 31.94
C ARG A 674 -4.22 23.43 31.74
N GLY A 675 -3.06 23.03 32.26
CA GLY A 675 -2.58 21.65 32.28
C GLY A 675 -1.79 21.34 33.54
N HIS A 676 -1.48 20.06 33.77
CA HIS A 676 -0.60 19.63 34.84
C HIS A 676 0.86 20.00 34.55
N THR A 677 1.53 20.51 35.58
CA THR A 677 2.98 20.74 35.62
C THR A 677 3.57 19.96 36.82
N ALA A 678 4.89 20.01 36.96
CA ALA A 678 5.57 19.38 38.10
C ALA A 678 5.05 19.92 39.47
N ASP A 679 4.56 21.15 39.49
CA ASP A 679 4.09 21.84 40.70
C ASP A 679 2.54 21.79 40.86
N GLY A 680 1.83 21.02 40.07
CA GLY A 680 0.37 20.95 40.01
C GLY A 680 -0.22 21.65 38.80
N TRP A 681 -1.43 22.20 38.93
CA TRP A 681 -2.07 22.93 37.82
C TRP A 681 -1.30 24.22 37.47
N GLY A 682 -1.03 24.42 36.18
CA GLY A 682 -0.25 25.56 35.68
C GLY A 682 -0.44 25.77 34.18
N GLU A 683 0.52 26.45 33.56
CA GLU A 683 0.51 26.79 32.13
C GLU A 683 -0.81 27.45 31.71
N TYR A 684 -1.34 28.35 32.57
CA TYR A 684 -2.60 29.04 32.30
C TYR A 684 -2.54 29.85 31.02
N LEU A 685 -3.57 29.67 30.18
CA LEU A 685 -3.68 30.35 28.90
C LEU A 685 -4.04 31.81 29.08
N HIS A 686 -3.28 32.71 28.49
CA HIS A 686 -3.67 34.11 28.25
C HIS A 686 -4.16 34.23 26.80
N GLY A 687 -5.48 34.27 26.61
CA GLY A 687 -6.09 34.22 25.28
C GLY A 687 -7.56 33.88 25.32
N SER A 688 -8.09 33.63 24.14
CA SER A 688 -9.49 33.30 23.94
C SER A 688 -9.62 31.88 23.41
N VAL A 689 -10.67 31.14 23.82
CA VAL A 689 -11.00 29.80 23.34
C VAL A 689 -12.46 29.75 22.95
N ASP A 690 -12.77 29.00 21.88
CA ASP A 690 -14.11 28.87 21.38
C ASP A 690 -14.35 27.49 20.74
N GLU A 691 -15.63 27.13 20.48
CA GLU A 691 -16.03 25.90 19.78
C GLU A 691 -15.28 24.66 20.26
N VAL A 692 -15.34 24.40 21.58
CA VAL A 692 -14.75 23.18 22.12
C VAL A 692 -15.62 22.00 21.81
N GLN A 693 -15.09 21.01 21.08
CA GLN A 693 -15.82 19.83 20.65
C GLN A 693 -15.07 18.55 21.06
N ALA A 694 -15.81 17.53 21.46
CA ALA A 694 -15.28 16.23 21.92
C ALA A 694 -16.03 15.10 21.21
N PHE A 695 -15.30 14.16 20.60
CA PHE A 695 -15.88 13.03 19.86
C PHE A 695 -15.32 11.72 20.41
N SER A 696 -16.20 10.72 20.56
CA SER A 696 -15.75 9.33 20.67
C SER A 696 -15.41 8.83 19.26
N GLY A 697 -14.17 8.36 19.06
CA GLY A 697 -13.66 7.92 17.76
C GLY A 697 -12.75 8.94 17.10
N ALA A 698 -11.87 8.44 16.24
CA ALA A 698 -10.97 9.22 15.43
C ALA A 698 -11.71 9.82 14.23
N LEU A 699 -11.74 11.14 14.11
CA LEU A 699 -12.25 11.82 12.93
C LEU A 699 -11.28 11.61 11.76
N GLY A 700 -11.83 11.31 10.57
CA GLY A 700 -11.05 11.25 9.33
C GLY A 700 -10.76 12.62 8.74
N ASP A 701 -9.99 12.65 7.64
CA ASP A 701 -9.51 13.89 7.00
C ASP A 701 -10.65 14.84 6.59
N THR A 702 -11.74 14.34 6.03
CA THR A 702 -12.84 15.20 5.56
C THR A 702 -13.53 15.94 6.70
N PRO A 703 -13.99 15.30 7.80
CA PRO A 703 -14.53 16.01 8.95
C PRO A 703 -13.52 16.97 9.61
N LEU A 704 -12.26 16.58 9.72
CA LEU A 704 -11.20 17.45 10.29
C LEU A 704 -10.97 18.69 9.43
N HIS A 705 -10.97 18.54 8.11
CA HIS A 705 -10.89 19.66 7.18
C HIS A 705 -12.09 20.60 7.31
N GLN A 706 -13.30 20.05 7.48
CA GLN A 706 -14.51 20.84 7.73
C GLN A 706 -14.41 21.63 9.04
N LEU A 707 -14.00 21.00 10.13
CA LEU A 707 -13.71 21.68 11.40
C LEU A 707 -12.66 22.80 11.24
N GLY A 708 -11.58 22.52 10.49
CA GLY A 708 -10.53 23.49 10.19
C GLY A 708 -11.03 24.73 9.46
N PHE A 709 -12.12 24.65 8.71
CA PHE A 709 -12.78 25.79 8.06
C PHE A 709 -14.00 26.32 8.81
N GLY A 710 -14.25 25.85 10.03
CA GLY A 710 -15.40 26.27 10.84
C GLY A 710 -16.73 25.77 10.30
N ALA A 711 -16.75 24.67 9.58
CA ALA A 711 -17.96 24.00 9.12
C ALA A 711 -18.31 22.82 10.03
N GLU A 712 -19.60 22.50 10.16
CA GLU A 712 -20.05 21.31 10.87
C GLU A 712 -19.44 20.04 10.26
N PRO A 713 -18.86 19.13 11.06
CA PRO A 713 -18.21 17.94 10.53
C PRO A 713 -19.21 16.92 10.02
N CYS A 714 -19.03 16.42 8.80
CA CYS A 714 -19.80 15.30 8.30
C CYS A 714 -19.27 14.00 8.90
N LEU A 715 -19.93 13.48 9.93
CA LEU A 715 -19.50 12.28 10.67
C LEU A 715 -19.67 10.98 9.87
N THR A 716 -20.40 11.04 8.75
CA THR A 716 -20.71 9.87 7.90
C THR A 716 -20.10 9.95 6.50
N CYS A 717 -19.41 11.05 6.17
CA CYS A 717 -18.66 11.17 4.91
C CYS A 717 -17.39 10.36 4.93
#